data_8162c8fb1226fb41429b646c177005e5
#
_entry.id   8162c8fb1226fb41429b646c177005e5
#
_cell.length_a   1.000
_cell.length_b   1.000
_cell.length_c   1.000
_cell.angle_alpha   90.00
_cell.angle_beta   90.00
_cell.angle_gamma   90.00
#
_symmetry.space_group_name_H-M   'P 1'
#
loop_
_entity.id
_entity.type
_entity.pdbx_description
1 polymer ?
#
loop_
_entity_poly.entity_id
_entity_poly.type
_entity_poly.pdbx_seq_one_letter_code
_entity_poly.pdbx_strand_id
1 'polypeptide(L)'
;MYTVNSIRNICLLGHSGSGKTALAESLLYMTGAIDRIGKNADGNTVCDYDPEEIRRHISISTSVVPLEYHNVKINLLDTPGAFDFSGAVMEALRAADAAILVCSAKDGITVGFEKAWKYCEDRNMPRFVYISKVDEDNSDYNATFNALREKYGNKIAPVVIPIWNSAHKVTGIIDVLNKRAYEMQNLKRVEIDVPADKVSVIEEFNDALKEAVAETDEALMDRFFEGGDFTYREMITGLHQGVKDLSLFPVLCGSGLTCLGSLMLMDNIIDLLPNPVQGNYHKATTADGKTEEFVVSPGGVPCAYVWKTVSDQYGKYSYVKVLSGEITSDTTLVNARTGETEKLGRLYTMCGKKSTEVKALGCGDIGAIGKMDKVRTGDTLCDPRKVVSLKQIPYPAPCYSMAIAPKVKGQEDKVGTGLNRLNEEDPSFTLTNNAETKQQVISGTGDQQLDVLVSKLKSRFGVDAVLYPAKVAYREKIKKKVEAHGRHKKQTGGSGQFGDVWIRFEPQEEQDDMIFAEEVFGGSVPKNFYPAVEKGIQEAVQKGPLAGYPMVGLKATLYDGSYHPVDSNEMAFKLAAILAFKEAMPNANPTLLEPIGALTVTVPDSYVGDVMGDLSKRRGRPMGMSPDHEGNTVIEAEVPMAEMSSYAIDLRAMTQARGSFTLEFVRYEEVPKANQRL
;
A
#
# COMPACT_ATOMS: atom_id res chain seq x y z
N MET A 1 12.20 -23.08 -22.64
CA MET A 1 12.60 -22.30 -21.44
C MET A 1 13.58 -21.23 -21.86
N TYR A 2 13.38 -19.98 -21.38
CA TYR A 2 14.28 -18.88 -21.68
C TYR A 2 15.49 -18.89 -20.75
N THR A 3 16.65 -18.51 -21.25
CA THR A 3 17.82 -18.25 -20.40
C THR A 3 17.60 -16.94 -19.65
N VAL A 4 18.24 -16.75 -18.51
CA VAL A 4 18.12 -15.53 -17.70
C VAL A 4 18.48 -14.26 -18.48
N ASN A 5 19.41 -14.35 -19.43
CA ASN A 5 19.81 -13.23 -20.30
C ASN A 5 18.70 -12.82 -21.29
N SER A 6 17.81 -13.76 -21.63
CA SER A 6 16.69 -13.55 -22.54
C SER A 6 15.37 -13.26 -21.80
N ILE A 7 15.44 -12.74 -20.57
CA ILE A 7 14.29 -12.33 -19.77
C ILE A 7 14.39 -10.84 -19.42
N ARG A 8 13.27 -10.16 -19.45
CA ARG A 8 13.09 -8.79 -18.94
C ARG A 8 11.86 -8.75 -18.05
N ASN A 9 12.01 -8.33 -16.81
CA ASN A 9 10.91 -8.14 -15.85
C ASN A 9 10.70 -6.65 -15.66
N ILE A 10 9.61 -6.12 -16.15
CA ILE A 10 9.40 -4.67 -16.28
C ILE A 10 8.04 -4.30 -15.70
N CYS A 11 7.99 -3.32 -14.80
CA CYS A 11 6.74 -2.74 -14.33
C CYS A 11 6.41 -1.42 -15.03
N LEU A 12 5.15 -1.25 -15.40
CA LEU A 12 4.60 0.02 -15.88
C LEU A 12 4.12 0.83 -14.69
N LEU A 13 4.67 2.01 -14.49
CA LEU A 13 4.35 2.92 -13.40
C LEU A 13 3.79 4.24 -13.95
N GLY A 14 2.99 4.95 -13.16
CA GLY A 14 2.46 6.26 -13.53
C GLY A 14 1.07 6.51 -12.98
N HIS A 15 0.57 7.70 -13.20
CA HIS A 15 -0.73 8.14 -12.70
C HIS A 15 -1.90 7.34 -13.29
N SER A 16 -3.05 7.36 -12.63
CA SER A 16 -4.29 6.82 -13.20
C SER A 16 -4.63 7.56 -14.50
N GLY A 17 -4.98 6.80 -15.53
CA GLY A 17 -5.29 7.38 -16.84
C GLY A 17 -4.07 7.76 -17.68
N SER A 18 -2.83 7.54 -17.26
CA SER A 18 -1.64 7.86 -18.06
C SER A 18 -1.42 6.96 -19.29
N GLY A 19 -2.19 5.88 -19.44
CA GLY A 19 -2.13 4.99 -20.61
C GLY A 19 -1.29 3.73 -20.42
N LYS A 20 -0.98 3.31 -19.17
CA LYS A 20 -0.22 2.08 -18.88
C LYS A 20 -0.86 0.83 -19.47
N THR A 21 -2.13 0.58 -19.15
CA THR A 21 -2.89 -0.58 -19.64
C THR A 21 -3.04 -0.55 -21.17
N ALA A 22 -3.30 0.62 -21.76
CA ALA A 22 -3.36 0.77 -23.21
C ALA A 22 -2.01 0.46 -23.88
N LEU A 23 -0.89 0.83 -23.23
CA LEU A 23 0.44 0.48 -23.68
C LEU A 23 0.66 -1.04 -23.61
N ALA A 24 0.29 -1.69 -22.49
CA ALA A 24 0.38 -3.14 -22.35
C ALA A 24 -0.41 -3.88 -23.43
N GLU A 25 -1.64 -3.45 -23.71
CA GLU A 25 -2.50 -4.00 -24.76
C GLU A 25 -1.87 -3.85 -26.16
N SER A 26 -1.26 -2.69 -26.45
CA SER A 26 -0.60 -2.47 -27.74
C SER A 26 0.63 -3.37 -27.92
N LEU A 27 1.42 -3.60 -26.87
CA LEU A 27 2.57 -4.49 -26.91
C LEU A 27 2.14 -5.96 -27.11
N LEU A 28 1.10 -6.41 -26.42
CA LEU A 28 0.50 -7.74 -26.60
C LEU A 28 -0.01 -7.94 -28.02
N TYR A 29 -0.68 -6.93 -28.58
CA TYR A 29 -1.20 -6.99 -29.94
C TYR A 29 -0.09 -7.03 -30.99
N MET A 30 0.94 -6.18 -30.85
CA MET A 30 2.07 -6.10 -31.78
C MET A 30 2.95 -7.36 -31.79
N THR A 31 2.93 -8.13 -30.69
CA THR A 31 3.61 -9.43 -30.61
C THR A 31 2.74 -10.61 -31.03
N GLY A 32 1.46 -10.36 -31.35
CA GLY A 32 0.51 -11.41 -31.73
C GLY A 32 0.04 -12.27 -30.55
N ALA A 33 0.27 -11.81 -29.32
CA ALA A 33 -0.24 -12.49 -28.12
C ALA A 33 -1.75 -12.37 -27.96
N ILE A 34 -2.33 -11.33 -28.55
CA ILE A 34 -3.79 -11.10 -28.66
C ILE A 34 -4.17 -10.69 -30.09
N ASP A 35 -5.39 -11.00 -30.49
CA ASP A 35 -5.91 -10.73 -31.84
C ASP A 35 -6.57 -9.36 -31.95
N ARG A 36 -6.87 -8.71 -30.84
CA ARG A 36 -7.57 -7.44 -30.75
C ARG A 36 -7.10 -6.63 -29.54
N ILE A 37 -6.85 -5.35 -29.74
CA ILE A 37 -6.51 -4.41 -28.65
C ILE A 37 -7.76 -4.18 -27.79
N GLY A 38 -7.65 -4.45 -26.50
CA GLY A 38 -8.68 -4.14 -25.51
C GLY A 38 -8.69 -2.64 -25.16
N LYS A 39 -9.82 -2.17 -24.65
CA LYS A 39 -10.00 -0.80 -24.15
C LYS A 39 -10.62 -0.82 -22.77
N ASN A 40 -10.10 -0.01 -21.85
CA ASN A 40 -10.67 0.08 -20.50
C ASN A 40 -12.15 0.47 -20.51
N ALA A 41 -12.54 1.39 -21.39
CA ALA A 41 -13.94 1.80 -21.54
C ALA A 41 -14.88 0.66 -21.92
N ASP A 42 -14.37 -0.32 -22.68
CA ASP A 42 -15.13 -1.49 -23.13
C ASP A 42 -15.06 -2.66 -22.12
N GLY A 43 -14.23 -2.53 -21.07
CA GLY A 43 -14.03 -3.56 -20.05
C GLY A 43 -13.47 -4.90 -20.60
N ASN A 44 -12.66 -4.84 -21.66
CA ASN A 44 -12.21 -6.03 -22.40
C ASN A 44 -10.67 -6.11 -22.54
N THR A 45 -9.92 -5.41 -21.71
CA THR A 45 -8.46 -5.52 -21.67
C THR A 45 -8.03 -6.84 -21.01
N VAL A 46 -6.84 -7.32 -21.36
CA VAL A 46 -6.25 -8.52 -20.75
C VAL A 46 -5.81 -8.24 -19.30
N CYS A 47 -5.34 -7.01 -19.04
CA CYS A 47 -4.80 -6.64 -17.74
C CYS A 47 -5.90 -6.45 -16.68
N ASP A 48 -6.98 -5.72 -17.02
CA ASP A 48 -8.07 -5.40 -16.08
C ASP A 48 -9.19 -6.45 -16.19
N TYR A 49 -8.98 -7.61 -15.61
CA TYR A 49 -9.89 -8.76 -15.71
C TYR A 49 -10.73 -9.03 -14.45
N ASP A 50 -10.41 -8.39 -13.32
CA ASP A 50 -11.22 -8.48 -12.11
C ASP A 50 -12.57 -7.77 -12.35
N PRO A 51 -13.72 -8.34 -11.94
CA PRO A 51 -15.02 -7.68 -12.10
C PRO A 51 -15.07 -6.25 -11.53
N GLU A 52 -14.30 -5.95 -10.49
CA GLU A 52 -14.22 -4.60 -9.94
C GLU A 52 -13.42 -3.64 -10.84
N GLU A 53 -12.37 -4.12 -11.49
CA GLU A 53 -11.59 -3.35 -12.47
C GLU A 53 -12.46 -3.02 -13.70
N ILE A 54 -13.18 -4.01 -14.20
CA ILE A 54 -14.11 -3.85 -15.35
C ILE A 54 -15.21 -2.85 -14.99
N ARG A 55 -15.84 -3.00 -13.83
CA ARG A 55 -16.95 -2.12 -13.40
C ARG A 55 -16.51 -0.68 -13.17
N ARG A 56 -15.31 -0.48 -12.67
CA ARG A 56 -14.77 0.86 -12.33
C ARG A 56 -13.95 1.48 -13.43
N HIS A 57 -13.60 0.72 -14.47
CA HIS A 57 -12.70 1.12 -15.56
C HIS A 57 -11.33 1.60 -15.07
N ILE A 58 -10.81 1.00 -14.01
CA ILE A 58 -9.49 1.27 -13.44
C ILE A 58 -8.81 -0.03 -13.03
N SER A 59 -7.48 -0.06 -13.10
CA SER A 59 -6.68 -1.15 -12.54
C SER A 59 -6.66 -1.07 -11.01
N ILE A 60 -6.87 -2.18 -10.34
CA ILE A 60 -6.89 -2.32 -8.87
C ILE A 60 -5.70 -3.16 -8.40
N SER A 61 -5.30 -4.13 -9.20
CA SER A 61 -4.25 -5.09 -8.88
C SER A 61 -3.21 -5.10 -10.02
N THR A 62 -1.98 -5.47 -9.71
CA THR A 62 -0.96 -5.65 -10.73
C THR A 62 -1.24 -6.89 -11.58
N SER A 63 -1.31 -6.73 -12.88
CA SER A 63 -1.44 -7.82 -13.85
C SER A 63 -0.10 -8.18 -14.47
N VAL A 64 0.12 -9.48 -14.68
CA VAL A 64 1.28 -10.02 -15.40
C VAL A 64 0.85 -10.36 -16.80
N VAL A 65 1.53 -9.80 -17.79
CA VAL A 65 1.33 -10.09 -19.22
C VAL A 65 2.68 -10.38 -19.88
N PRO A 66 3.05 -11.66 -20.01
CA PRO A 66 4.28 -12.04 -20.70
C PRO A 66 4.09 -11.91 -22.20
N LEU A 67 5.11 -11.39 -22.87
CA LEU A 67 5.16 -11.32 -24.32
C LEU A 67 6.53 -11.78 -24.80
N GLU A 68 6.58 -12.27 -26.03
CA GLU A 68 7.80 -12.74 -26.67
C GLU A 68 8.12 -11.86 -27.86
N TYR A 69 9.33 -11.31 -27.87
CA TYR A 69 9.82 -10.48 -28.95
C TYR A 69 11.32 -10.75 -29.19
N HIS A 70 11.69 -11.04 -30.43
CA HIS A 70 13.08 -11.38 -30.83
C HIS A 70 13.76 -12.42 -29.92
N ASN A 71 13.06 -13.50 -29.56
CA ASN A 71 13.50 -14.56 -28.64
C ASN A 71 13.81 -14.07 -27.19
N VAL A 72 13.32 -12.92 -26.80
CA VAL A 72 13.34 -12.41 -25.44
C VAL A 72 11.94 -12.48 -24.87
N LYS A 73 11.82 -13.02 -23.66
CA LYS A 73 10.58 -13.00 -22.88
C LYS A 73 10.54 -11.72 -22.05
N ILE A 74 9.55 -10.90 -22.28
CA ILE A 74 9.28 -9.70 -21.49
C ILE A 74 8.10 -9.99 -20.58
N ASN A 75 8.32 -10.11 -19.28
CA ASN A 75 7.27 -10.17 -18.27
C ASN A 75 6.89 -8.73 -17.93
N LEU A 76 5.81 -8.25 -18.51
CA LEU A 76 5.29 -6.92 -18.27
C LEU A 76 4.32 -6.93 -17.10
N LEU A 77 4.54 -6.06 -16.12
CA LEU A 77 3.72 -5.92 -14.93
C LEU A 77 2.94 -4.60 -15.03
N ASP A 78 1.66 -4.67 -15.40
CA ASP A 78 0.79 -3.50 -15.47
C ASP A 78 0.26 -3.17 -14.07
N THR A 79 0.60 -1.98 -13.55
CA THR A 79 0.29 -1.59 -12.17
C THR A 79 -0.87 -0.61 -12.10
N PRO A 80 -1.62 -0.60 -10.98
CA PRO A 80 -2.61 0.42 -10.71
C PRO A 80 -1.99 1.82 -10.65
N GLY A 81 -2.74 2.83 -11.12
CA GLY A 81 -2.32 4.23 -11.06
C GLY A 81 -3.00 5.02 -9.93
N ALA A 82 -4.07 4.50 -9.33
CA ALA A 82 -4.75 5.12 -8.20
C ALA A 82 -3.99 4.86 -6.89
N PHE A 83 -3.86 5.88 -6.06
CA PHE A 83 -3.05 5.83 -4.84
C PHE A 83 -3.57 4.82 -3.82
N ASP A 84 -4.85 4.55 -3.81
CA ASP A 84 -5.49 3.56 -2.94
C ASP A 84 -4.95 2.14 -3.16
N PHE A 85 -4.43 1.85 -4.36
CA PHE A 85 -3.91 0.54 -4.74
C PHE A 85 -2.38 0.51 -4.82
N SER A 86 -1.71 1.43 -4.15
CA SER A 86 -0.23 1.50 -4.12
C SER A 86 0.43 0.27 -3.51
N GLY A 87 -0.27 -0.53 -2.71
CA GLY A 87 0.20 -1.85 -2.26
C GLY A 87 0.57 -2.77 -3.42
N ALA A 88 -0.28 -2.85 -4.45
CA ALA A 88 -0.01 -3.64 -5.65
C ALA A 88 1.18 -3.10 -6.48
N VAL A 89 1.44 -1.77 -6.41
CA VAL A 89 2.63 -1.17 -7.01
C VAL A 89 3.90 -1.64 -6.28
N MET A 90 3.86 -1.72 -4.94
CA MET A 90 5.01 -2.22 -4.15
C MET A 90 5.32 -3.69 -4.47
N GLU A 91 4.30 -4.51 -4.71
CA GLU A 91 4.45 -5.89 -5.15
C GLU A 91 5.15 -5.99 -6.52
N ALA A 92 4.69 -5.20 -7.50
CA ALA A 92 5.30 -5.14 -8.83
C ALA A 92 6.76 -4.69 -8.79
N LEU A 93 7.07 -3.64 -8.03
CA LEU A 93 8.44 -3.13 -7.83
C LEU A 93 9.36 -4.18 -7.20
N ARG A 94 8.81 -5.11 -6.42
CA ARG A 94 9.57 -6.22 -5.84
C ARG A 94 9.93 -7.30 -6.86
N ALA A 95 9.06 -7.51 -7.84
CA ALA A 95 9.22 -8.52 -8.89
C ALA A 95 10.00 -8.00 -10.10
N ALA A 96 9.90 -6.71 -10.44
CA ALA A 96 10.53 -6.11 -11.60
C ALA A 96 12.05 -5.88 -11.41
N ASP A 97 12.78 -5.87 -12.53
CA ASP A 97 14.19 -5.50 -12.58
C ASP A 97 14.40 -4.09 -13.17
N ALA A 98 13.38 -3.58 -13.86
CA ALA A 98 13.34 -2.22 -14.40
C ALA A 98 11.91 -1.69 -14.47
N ALA A 99 11.76 -0.40 -14.68
CA ALA A 99 10.48 0.25 -14.79
C ALA A 99 10.33 1.09 -16.07
N ILE A 100 9.11 1.23 -16.55
CA ILE A 100 8.72 2.23 -17.54
C ILE A 100 7.74 3.19 -16.88
N LEU A 101 8.14 4.45 -16.71
CA LEU A 101 7.33 5.50 -16.15
C LEU A 101 6.51 6.17 -17.25
N VAL A 102 5.20 5.95 -17.24
CA VAL A 102 4.28 6.44 -18.28
C VAL A 102 3.78 7.82 -17.90
N CYS A 103 4.10 8.81 -18.74
CA CYS A 103 3.71 10.21 -18.63
C CYS A 103 2.86 10.59 -19.83
N SER A 104 1.65 11.10 -19.61
CA SER A 104 0.78 11.51 -20.72
C SER A 104 1.25 12.86 -21.32
N ALA A 105 1.38 12.93 -22.62
CA ALA A 105 1.67 14.20 -23.32
C ALA A 105 0.58 15.26 -23.14
N LYS A 106 -0.61 14.83 -22.73
CA LYS A 106 -1.76 15.72 -22.46
C LYS A 106 -1.73 16.30 -21.05
N ASP A 107 -1.37 15.47 -20.06
CA ASP A 107 -1.43 15.85 -18.64
C ASP A 107 -0.09 16.30 -18.09
N GLY A 108 1.02 16.02 -18.78
CA GLY A 108 2.37 16.33 -18.35
C GLY A 108 2.79 15.54 -17.10
N ILE A 109 3.66 16.13 -16.29
CA ILE A 109 4.13 15.52 -15.04
C ILE A 109 3.01 15.59 -14.00
N THR A 110 2.49 14.42 -13.62
CA THR A 110 1.45 14.27 -12.61
C THR A 110 2.03 13.79 -11.29
N VAL A 111 1.27 13.92 -10.19
CA VAL A 111 1.68 13.41 -8.87
C VAL A 111 1.96 11.90 -8.89
N GLY A 112 1.19 11.13 -9.64
CA GLY A 112 1.45 9.69 -9.79
C GLY A 112 2.78 9.39 -10.49
N PHE A 113 3.19 10.24 -11.44
CA PHE A 113 4.50 10.15 -12.08
C PHE A 113 5.63 10.52 -11.09
N GLU A 114 5.46 11.60 -10.32
CA GLU A 114 6.43 12.01 -9.28
C GLU A 114 6.65 10.91 -8.25
N LYS A 115 5.57 10.28 -7.77
CA LYS A 115 5.65 9.14 -6.84
C LYS A 115 6.32 7.92 -7.47
N ALA A 116 5.99 7.61 -8.72
CA ALA A 116 6.64 6.52 -9.46
C ALA A 116 8.14 6.74 -9.62
N TRP A 117 8.53 7.98 -9.91
CA TRP A 117 9.95 8.38 -9.97
C TRP A 117 10.65 8.13 -8.64
N LYS A 118 10.05 8.61 -7.54
CA LYS A 118 10.58 8.41 -6.18
C LYS A 118 10.70 6.94 -5.80
N TYR A 119 9.71 6.12 -6.13
CA TYR A 119 9.77 4.67 -5.90
C TYR A 119 10.97 4.01 -6.60
N CYS A 120 11.29 4.45 -7.80
CA CYS A 120 12.45 3.96 -8.54
C CYS A 120 13.76 4.49 -7.95
N GLU A 121 13.82 5.75 -7.51
CA GLU A 121 14.99 6.32 -6.82
C GLU A 121 15.33 5.56 -5.54
N ASP A 122 14.35 5.36 -4.67
CA ASP A 122 14.51 4.66 -3.38
C ASP A 122 15.01 3.21 -3.54
N ARG A 123 14.88 2.64 -4.75
CA ARG A 123 15.29 1.27 -5.06
C ARG A 123 16.48 1.19 -6.02
N ASN A 124 17.03 2.32 -6.44
CA ASN A 124 18.04 2.39 -7.50
C ASN A 124 17.62 1.57 -8.73
N MET A 125 16.34 1.72 -9.14
CA MET A 125 15.77 0.92 -10.23
C MET A 125 16.03 1.58 -11.59
N PRO A 126 16.64 0.87 -12.54
CA PRO A 126 16.76 1.28 -13.94
C PRO A 126 15.39 1.58 -14.54
N ARG A 127 15.28 2.65 -15.32
CA ARG A 127 13.98 3.09 -15.84
C ARG A 127 14.04 3.84 -17.14
N PHE A 128 12.95 3.71 -17.91
CA PHE A 128 12.60 4.58 -19.03
C PHE A 128 11.49 5.56 -18.64
N VAL A 129 11.42 6.64 -19.37
CA VAL A 129 10.23 7.50 -19.41
C VAL A 129 9.54 7.27 -20.75
N TYR A 130 8.24 7.00 -20.72
CA TYR A 130 7.43 6.85 -21.93
C TYR A 130 6.36 7.93 -21.97
N ILE A 131 6.49 8.86 -22.93
CA ILE A 131 5.49 9.91 -23.16
C ILE A 131 4.40 9.33 -24.05
N SER A 132 3.27 9.01 -23.42
CA SER A 132 2.10 8.39 -24.03
C SER A 132 1.13 9.43 -24.61
N LYS A 133 0.12 8.96 -25.36
CA LYS A 133 -0.99 9.77 -25.87
C LYS A 133 -0.54 10.94 -26.74
N VAL A 134 0.54 10.79 -27.47
CA VAL A 134 1.07 11.84 -28.36
C VAL A 134 0.15 12.13 -29.55
N ASP A 135 -0.79 11.23 -29.83
CA ASP A 135 -1.80 11.30 -30.91
C ASP A 135 -3.14 11.93 -30.47
N GLU A 136 -3.33 12.18 -29.16
CA GLU A 136 -4.56 12.79 -28.66
C GLU A 136 -4.60 14.31 -28.91
N ASP A 137 -5.81 14.85 -29.05
CA ASP A 137 -6.02 16.29 -29.12
C ASP A 137 -5.54 16.97 -27.81
N ASN A 138 -4.92 18.14 -27.94
CA ASN A 138 -4.30 18.90 -26.86
C ASN A 138 -3.10 18.21 -26.16
N SER A 139 -2.48 17.24 -26.83
CA SER A 139 -1.18 16.69 -26.37
C SER A 139 -0.04 17.61 -26.80
N ASP A 140 0.95 17.78 -25.91
CA ASP A 140 2.18 18.53 -26.18
C ASP A 140 3.40 17.74 -25.68
N TYR A 141 4.02 17.02 -26.61
CA TYR A 141 5.26 16.28 -26.33
C TYR A 141 6.39 17.21 -25.87
N ASN A 142 6.57 18.35 -26.56
CA ASN A 142 7.69 19.25 -26.28
C ASN A 142 7.58 19.87 -24.89
N ALA A 143 6.38 20.35 -24.52
CA ALA A 143 6.14 20.88 -23.19
C ALA A 143 6.40 19.81 -22.09
N THR A 144 5.92 18.58 -22.29
CA THR A 144 6.12 17.47 -21.37
C THR A 144 7.60 17.09 -21.25
N PHE A 145 8.30 16.97 -22.39
CA PHE A 145 9.73 16.63 -22.41
C PHE A 145 10.59 17.71 -21.75
N ASN A 146 10.32 18.98 -22.02
CA ASN A 146 11.04 20.10 -21.40
C ASN A 146 10.81 20.15 -19.90
N ALA A 147 9.59 19.93 -19.43
CA ALA A 147 9.28 19.85 -18.00
C ALA A 147 10.02 18.69 -17.32
N LEU A 148 10.14 17.54 -17.98
CA LEU A 148 10.92 16.41 -17.47
C LEU A 148 12.42 16.78 -17.34
N ARG A 149 13.00 17.44 -18.35
CA ARG A 149 14.40 17.89 -18.29
C ARG A 149 14.63 18.97 -17.24
N GLU A 150 13.73 19.91 -17.11
CA GLU A 150 13.81 20.95 -16.08
C GLU A 150 13.80 20.33 -14.66
N LYS A 151 12.92 19.36 -14.43
CA LYS A 151 12.76 18.76 -13.12
C LYS A 151 13.81 17.72 -12.76
N TYR A 152 14.20 16.87 -13.70
CA TYR A 152 15.08 15.71 -13.48
C TYR A 152 16.47 15.83 -14.11
N GLY A 153 16.75 16.93 -14.80
CA GLY A 153 18.04 17.27 -15.31
C GLY A 153 18.41 16.65 -16.66
N ASN A 154 19.67 16.83 -17.05
CA ASN A 154 20.19 16.41 -18.36
C ASN A 154 20.31 14.90 -18.55
N LYS A 155 20.12 14.10 -17.49
CA LYS A 155 20.05 12.64 -17.56
C LYS A 155 18.80 12.16 -18.34
N ILE A 156 17.80 13.03 -18.53
CA ILE A 156 16.63 12.80 -19.37
C ILE A 156 17.04 12.96 -20.83
N ALA A 157 17.12 11.84 -21.55
CA ALA A 157 17.65 11.78 -22.90
C ALA A 157 16.66 11.20 -23.92
N PRO A 158 16.29 11.93 -24.97
CA PRO A 158 15.32 11.45 -25.95
C PRO A 158 15.97 10.44 -26.89
N VAL A 159 15.48 9.22 -26.91
CA VAL A 159 15.85 8.15 -27.84
C VAL A 159 14.83 7.97 -28.96
N VAL A 160 13.57 8.32 -28.69
CA VAL A 160 12.48 8.31 -29.66
C VAL A 160 11.71 9.61 -29.57
N ILE A 161 11.58 10.33 -30.68
CA ILE A 161 10.86 11.59 -30.77
C ILE A 161 9.73 11.49 -31.81
N PRO A 162 8.61 12.24 -31.64
CA PRO A 162 7.50 12.19 -32.59
C PRO A 162 7.69 13.10 -33.81
N ILE A 163 7.02 12.75 -34.92
CA ILE A 163 6.91 13.55 -36.13
C ILE A 163 5.49 14.13 -36.19
N TRP A 164 5.38 15.43 -36.46
CA TRP A 164 4.10 16.12 -36.66
C TRP A 164 3.91 16.55 -38.10
N ASN A 165 2.66 16.47 -38.55
CA ASN A 165 2.28 17.10 -39.79
C ASN A 165 1.94 18.60 -39.60
N SER A 166 1.60 19.29 -40.67
CA SER A 166 1.21 20.71 -40.65
C SER A 166 -0.03 21.03 -39.81
N ALA A 167 -0.86 20.02 -39.50
CA ALA A 167 -2.02 20.13 -38.63
C ALA A 167 -1.71 19.80 -37.15
N HIS A 168 -0.42 19.75 -36.75
CA HIS A 168 0.06 19.37 -35.41
C HIS A 168 -0.42 17.99 -34.94
N LYS A 169 -0.72 17.08 -35.87
CA LYS A 169 -1.02 15.67 -35.52
C LYS A 169 0.24 14.83 -35.71
N VAL A 170 0.48 13.95 -34.74
CA VAL A 170 1.59 13.00 -34.78
C VAL A 170 1.31 11.95 -35.85
N THR A 171 2.23 11.80 -36.79
CA THR A 171 2.14 10.85 -37.92
C THR A 171 3.20 9.76 -37.85
N GLY A 172 4.29 10.00 -37.14
CA GLY A 172 5.39 9.06 -37.07
C GLY A 172 6.30 9.30 -35.86
N ILE A 173 7.36 8.53 -35.81
CA ILE A 173 8.41 8.62 -34.81
C ILE A 173 9.80 8.56 -35.44
N ILE A 174 10.78 9.10 -34.76
CA ILE A 174 12.19 9.05 -35.16
C ILE A 174 12.98 8.31 -34.10
N ASP A 175 13.75 7.34 -34.55
CA ASP A 175 14.83 6.69 -33.79
C ASP A 175 16.05 7.61 -33.83
N VAL A 176 16.37 8.23 -32.73
CA VAL A 176 17.49 9.17 -32.61
C VAL A 176 18.83 8.46 -32.74
N LEU A 177 18.96 7.21 -32.26
CA LEU A 177 20.20 6.42 -32.31
C LEU A 177 20.57 6.06 -33.74
N ASN A 178 19.60 5.55 -34.50
CA ASN A 178 19.83 5.12 -35.90
C ASN A 178 19.59 6.23 -36.90
N LYS A 179 19.05 7.42 -36.47
CA LYS A 179 18.69 8.54 -37.33
C LYS A 179 17.70 8.13 -38.43
N ARG A 180 16.72 7.31 -38.08
CA ARG A 180 15.67 6.78 -38.97
C ARG A 180 14.30 7.17 -38.53
N ALA A 181 13.41 7.38 -39.49
CA ALA A 181 12.03 7.74 -39.26
C ALA A 181 11.07 6.63 -39.67
N TYR A 182 9.98 6.50 -38.91
CA TYR A 182 8.96 5.44 -39.11
C TYR A 182 7.56 5.99 -38.97
N GLU A 183 6.65 5.44 -39.75
CA GLU A 183 5.19 5.60 -39.63
C GLU A 183 4.53 4.26 -39.34
N MET A 184 3.32 4.30 -38.78
CA MET A 184 2.46 3.13 -38.67
C MET A 184 1.45 3.12 -39.80
N GLN A 185 1.56 2.18 -40.71
CA GLN A 185 0.63 1.96 -41.81
C GLN A 185 -0.02 0.58 -41.66
N ASN A 186 -1.34 0.54 -41.47
CA ASN A 186 -2.09 -0.70 -41.25
C ASN A 186 -1.46 -1.57 -40.13
N LEU A 187 -1.09 -0.94 -39.01
CA LEU A 187 -0.42 -1.56 -37.85
C LEU A 187 0.94 -2.21 -38.15
N LYS A 188 1.59 -1.78 -39.21
CA LYS A 188 2.97 -2.17 -39.55
C LYS A 188 3.89 -0.96 -39.50
N ARG A 189 5.07 -1.15 -38.93
CA ARG A 189 6.14 -0.14 -38.94
C ARG A 189 6.73 -0.03 -40.34
N VAL A 190 6.63 1.16 -40.94
CA VAL A 190 7.17 1.44 -42.27
C VAL A 190 8.20 2.55 -42.15
N GLU A 191 9.41 2.32 -42.70
CA GLU A 191 10.47 3.33 -42.71
C GLU A 191 10.15 4.41 -43.75
N ILE A 192 10.35 5.67 -43.39
CA ILE A 192 10.14 6.86 -44.20
C ILE A 192 11.41 7.73 -44.17
N ASP A 193 11.49 8.68 -45.07
CA ASP A 193 12.55 9.69 -45.06
C ASP A 193 12.45 10.57 -43.84
N VAL A 194 13.60 10.90 -43.23
CA VAL A 194 13.63 11.84 -42.10
C VAL A 194 13.22 13.23 -42.57
N PRO A 195 12.22 13.87 -41.93
CA PRO A 195 11.81 15.22 -42.26
C PRO A 195 12.97 16.22 -42.15
N ALA A 196 13.14 17.08 -43.16
CA ALA A 196 14.27 18.00 -43.25
C ALA A 196 14.38 18.96 -42.04
N ASP A 197 13.22 19.37 -41.48
CA ASP A 197 13.16 20.21 -40.29
C ASP A 197 13.57 19.51 -38.98
N LYS A 198 13.73 18.17 -38.99
CA LYS A 198 14.12 17.36 -37.84
C LYS A 198 15.62 17.01 -37.83
N VAL A 199 16.31 17.13 -38.95
CA VAL A 199 17.71 16.68 -39.07
C VAL A 199 18.60 17.33 -38.01
N SER A 200 18.54 18.65 -37.83
CA SER A 200 19.38 19.36 -36.85
C SER A 200 19.06 18.94 -35.38
N VAL A 201 17.81 18.69 -35.05
CA VAL A 201 17.41 18.23 -33.71
C VAL A 201 17.87 16.81 -33.45
N ILE A 202 17.82 15.94 -34.46
CA ILE A 202 18.31 14.56 -34.36
C ILE A 202 19.81 14.55 -34.11
N GLU A 203 20.55 15.39 -34.86
CA GLU A 203 22.03 15.48 -34.68
C GLU A 203 22.37 15.96 -33.28
N GLU A 204 21.73 17.03 -32.76
CA GLU A 204 21.94 17.53 -31.42
C GLU A 204 21.68 16.44 -30.36
N PHE A 205 20.54 15.73 -30.44
CA PHE A 205 20.22 14.68 -29.50
C PHE A 205 21.14 13.45 -29.62
N ASN A 206 21.52 13.07 -30.85
CA ASN A 206 22.44 11.98 -31.05
C ASN A 206 23.82 12.31 -30.48
N ASP A 207 24.33 13.54 -30.66
CA ASP A 207 25.59 13.97 -30.08
C ASP A 207 25.54 14.00 -28.54
N ALA A 208 24.42 14.41 -27.93
CA ALA A 208 24.22 14.31 -26.49
C ALA A 208 24.21 12.86 -25.97
N LEU A 209 23.65 11.92 -26.74
CA LEU A 209 23.73 10.49 -26.45
C LEU A 209 25.14 9.94 -26.59
N LYS A 210 25.91 10.39 -27.57
CA LYS A 210 27.32 10.04 -27.72
C LYS A 210 28.18 10.52 -26.55
N GLU A 211 27.96 11.75 -26.09
CA GLU A 211 28.61 12.29 -24.88
C GLU A 211 28.32 11.41 -23.65
N ALA A 212 27.05 11.07 -23.42
CA ALA A 212 26.67 10.19 -22.32
C ALA A 212 27.31 8.78 -22.43
N VAL A 213 27.46 8.24 -23.64
CA VAL A 213 28.13 6.97 -23.87
C VAL A 213 29.65 7.10 -23.64
N ALA A 214 30.25 8.20 -24.06
CA ALA A 214 31.68 8.46 -23.85
C ALA A 214 32.03 8.47 -22.35
N GLU A 215 31.13 8.99 -21.48
CA GLU A 215 31.33 9.01 -20.03
C GLU A 215 31.39 7.61 -19.39
N THR A 216 30.95 6.56 -20.08
CA THR A 216 30.90 5.19 -19.54
C THR A 216 32.21 4.41 -19.68
N ASP A 217 33.15 4.86 -20.57
CA ASP A 217 34.40 4.16 -20.87
C ASP A 217 35.48 5.14 -21.27
N GLU A 218 36.69 5.01 -20.69
CA GLU A 218 37.82 5.93 -20.91
C GLU A 218 38.29 5.96 -22.39
N ALA A 219 38.30 4.82 -23.08
CA ALA A 219 38.68 4.75 -24.49
C ALA A 219 37.63 5.39 -25.41
N LEU A 220 36.34 5.29 -25.03
CA LEU A 220 35.27 6.00 -25.75
C LEU A 220 35.35 7.51 -25.51
N MET A 221 35.72 7.93 -24.32
CA MET A 221 35.90 9.34 -23.97
C MET A 221 37.04 9.97 -24.81
N ASP A 222 38.19 9.31 -24.89
CA ASP A 222 39.32 9.79 -25.68
C ASP A 222 38.93 9.93 -27.17
N ARG A 223 38.25 8.91 -27.71
CA ARG A 223 37.79 8.94 -29.10
C ARG A 223 36.75 10.03 -29.37
N PHE A 224 35.90 10.31 -28.42
CA PHE A 224 34.88 11.38 -28.49
C PHE A 224 35.57 12.75 -28.60
N PHE A 225 36.59 13.02 -27.78
CA PHE A 225 37.36 14.26 -27.82
C PHE A 225 38.17 14.43 -29.09
N GLU A 226 38.57 13.33 -29.72
CA GLU A 226 39.23 13.33 -31.04
C GLU A 226 38.22 13.51 -32.21
N GLY A 227 36.94 13.63 -31.93
CA GLY A 227 35.88 13.79 -32.93
C GLY A 227 35.54 12.47 -33.68
N GLY A 228 35.84 11.31 -33.06
CA GLY A 228 35.51 10.01 -33.63
C GLY A 228 34.06 9.61 -33.41
N ASP A 229 33.56 8.82 -34.37
CA ASP A 229 32.19 8.25 -34.25
C ASP A 229 32.18 6.93 -33.47
N PHE A 230 31.02 6.58 -32.91
CA PHE A 230 30.77 5.30 -32.27
C PHE A 230 29.96 4.38 -33.18
N THR A 231 30.27 3.09 -33.12
CA THR A 231 29.42 2.08 -33.74
C THR A 231 28.11 1.93 -33.00
N TYR A 232 27.06 1.48 -33.67
CA TYR A 232 25.76 1.20 -33.03
C TYR A 232 25.91 0.30 -31.80
N ARG A 233 26.76 -0.72 -31.85
CA ARG A 233 26.99 -1.63 -30.72
C ARG A 233 27.63 -0.92 -29.52
N GLU A 234 28.57 -0.01 -29.76
CA GLU A 234 29.18 0.80 -28.68
C GLU A 234 28.15 1.74 -28.06
N MET A 235 27.31 2.38 -28.90
CA MET A 235 26.22 3.20 -28.43
C MET A 235 25.26 2.41 -27.52
N ILE A 236 24.78 1.25 -27.97
CA ILE A 236 23.88 0.41 -27.18
C ILE A 236 24.54 -0.07 -25.87
N THR A 237 25.81 -0.50 -25.93
CA THR A 237 26.53 -0.97 -24.73
C THR A 237 26.70 0.16 -23.70
N GLY A 238 27.10 1.35 -24.15
CA GLY A 238 27.26 2.50 -23.29
C GLY A 238 25.93 3.02 -22.72
N LEU A 239 24.88 3.08 -23.54
CA LEU A 239 23.53 3.48 -23.05
C LEU A 239 22.96 2.47 -22.07
N HIS A 240 23.12 1.16 -22.33
CA HIS A 240 22.75 0.11 -21.39
C HIS A 240 23.43 0.30 -20.01
N GLN A 241 24.75 0.57 -20.05
CA GLN A 241 25.50 0.83 -18.81
C GLN A 241 24.99 2.09 -18.12
N GLY A 242 24.77 3.19 -18.86
CA GLY A 242 24.22 4.44 -18.29
C GLY A 242 22.84 4.27 -17.67
N VAL A 243 21.97 3.46 -18.27
CA VAL A 243 20.64 3.13 -17.71
C VAL A 243 20.79 2.32 -16.43
N LYS A 244 21.67 1.33 -16.43
CA LYS A 244 21.94 0.47 -15.27
C LYS A 244 22.53 1.27 -14.11
N ASP A 245 23.45 2.18 -14.37
CA ASP A 245 24.13 3.00 -13.36
C ASP A 245 23.33 4.25 -12.97
N LEU A 246 22.13 4.44 -13.54
CA LEU A 246 21.23 5.57 -13.28
C LEU A 246 21.83 6.94 -13.67
N SER A 247 22.78 6.94 -14.58
CA SER A 247 23.36 8.16 -15.15
C SER A 247 22.55 8.67 -16.35
N LEU A 248 21.70 7.83 -16.93
CA LEU A 248 20.88 8.14 -18.09
C LEU A 248 19.47 7.56 -17.95
N PHE A 249 18.45 8.35 -18.31
CA PHE A 249 17.04 7.95 -18.36
C PHE A 249 16.48 8.17 -19.79
N PRO A 250 16.44 7.12 -20.63
CA PRO A 250 15.90 7.22 -21.98
C PRO A 250 14.43 7.64 -21.99
N VAL A 251 14.10 8.58 -22.88
CA VAL A 251 12.72 9.02 -23.13
C VAL A 251 12.28 8.49 -24.49
N LEU A 252 11.17 7.77 -24.46
CA LEU A 252 10.48 7.27 -25.64
C LEU A 252 9.09 7.87 -25.71
N CYS A 253 8.41 7.76 -26.84
CA CYS A 253 7.06 8.24 -26.99
C CYS A 253 6.23 7.36 -27.91
N GLY A 254 4.90 7.53 -27.83
CA GLY A 254 3.99 6.83 -28.71
C GLY A 254 2.54 6.85 -28.25
N SER A 255 1.74 5.96 -28.82
CA SER A 255 0.33 5.78 -28.52
C SER A 255 -0.02 4.32 -28.34
N GLY A 256 -0.65 3.99 -27.22
CA GLY A 256 -1.19 2.65 -26.97
C GLY A 256 -2.40 2.31 -27.84
N LEU A 257 -3.12 3.30 -28.36
CA LEU A 257 -4.32 3.06 -29.19
C LEU A 257 -3.96 2.79 -30.66
N THR A 258 -2.96 3.52 -31.19
CA THR A 258 -2.52 3.38 -32.58
C THR A 258 -1.33 2.48 -32.77
N CYS A 259 -0.76 1.95 -31.68
CA CYS A 259 0.49 1.19 -31.63
C CYS A 259 1.72 1.95 -32.14
N LEU A 260 1.61 3.26 -32.30
CA LEU A 260 2.75 4.07 -32.68
C LEU A 260 3.82 4.02 -31.59
N GLY A 261 5.05 3.68 -31.95
CA GLY A 261 6.17 3.57 -31.01
C GLY A 261 6.28 2.24 -30.25
N SER A 262 5.28 1.35 -30.32
CA SER A 262 5.28 0.09 -29.55
C SER A 262 6.42 -0.85 -29.92
N LEU A 263 6.72 -1.06 -31.20
CA LEU A 263 7.85 -1.87 -31.65
C LEU A 263 9.18 -1.24 -31.25
N MET A 264 9.30 0.09 -31.38
CA MET A 264 10.49 0.82 -30.97
C MET A 264 10.74 0.72 -29.45
N LEU A 265 9.67 0.74 -28.66
CA LEU A 265 9.78 0.51 -27.23
C LEU A 265 10.32 -0.89 -26.92
N MET A 266 9.82 -1.93 -27.61
CA MET A 266 10.30 -3.30 -27.39
C MET A 266 11.77 -3.49 -27.83
N ASP A 267 12.19 -2.88 -28.95
CA ASP A 267 13.59 -2.86 -29.35
C ASP A 267 14.49 -2.27 -28.25
N ASN A 268 14.12 -1.10 -27.72
CA ASN A 268 14.86 -0.44 -26.64
C ASN A 268 14.80 -1.20 -25.29
N ILE A 269 13.70 -1.86 -24.96
CA ILE A 269 13.60 -2.74 -23.78
C ILE A 269 14.66 -3.83 -23.83
N ILE A 270 14.80 -4.49 -24.98
CA ILE A 270 15.76 -5.58 -25.18
C ILE A 270 17.19 -5.06 -25.09
N ASP A 271 17.46 -3.94 -25.73
CA ASP A 271 18.82 -3.40 -25.90
C ASP A 271 19.32 -2.65 -24.65
N LEU A 272 18.48 -1.90 -23.96
CA LEU A 272 18.90 -0.95 -22.93
C LEU A 272 18.53 -1.34 -21.50
N LEU A 273 17.47 -2.12 -21.28
CA LEU A 273 17.08 -2.51 -19.91
C LEU A 273 17.81 -3.77 -19.44
N PRO A 274 18.14 -3.86 -18.14
CA PRO A 274 18.87 -5.00 -17.59
C PRO A 274 18.04 -6.30 -17.60
N ASN A 275 18.74 -7.42 -17.72
CA ASN A 275 18.20 -8.74 -17.43
C ASN A 275 18.23 -9.01 -15.90
N PRO A 276 17.61 -10.09 -15.40
CA PRO A 276 17.51 -10.35 -13.95
C PRO A 276 18.86 -10.52 -13.23
N VAL A 277 19.93 -10.95 -13.91
CA VAL A 277 21.27 -11.07 -13.31
C VAL A 277 21.95 -9.71 -13.17
N GLN A 278 21.65 -8.79 -14.06
CA GLN A 278 22.18 -7.44 -14.07
C GLN A 278 21.41 -6.48 -13.17
N GLY A 279 20.27 -6.92 -12.64
CA GLY A 279 19.47 -6.16 -11.68
C GLY A 279 20.20 -5.96 -10.35
N ASN A 280 19.57 -5.19 -9.45
CA ASN A 280 20.11 -4.95 -8.13
C ASN A 280 20.10 -6.25 -7.29
N TYR A 281 21.11 -6.40 -6.42
CA TYR A 281 21.12 -7.48 -5.45
C TYR A 281 19.99 -7.33 -4.41
N HIS A 282 19.57 -8.45 -3.86
CA HIS A 282 18.59 -8.49 -2.78
C HIS A 282 19.29 -8.63 -1.43
N LYS A 283 18.81 -7.93 -0.40
CA LYS A 283 19.24 -8.19 0.97
C LYS A 283 18.49 -9.39 1.50
N ALA A 284 19.22 -10.38 1.99
CA ALA A 284 18.71 -11.60 2.57
C ALA A 284 19.19 -11.76 4.01
N THR A 285 18.35 -12.37 4.85
CA THR A 285 18.71 -12.75 6.21
C THR A 285 18.85 -14.27 6.26
N THR A 286 20.00 -14.75 6.69
CA THR A 286 20.29 -16.19 6.87
C THR A 286 19.61 -16.74 8.12
N ALA A 287 19.56 -18.06 8.25
CA ALA A 287 18.95 -18.73 9.39
C ALA A 287 19.60 -18.37 10.76
N ASP A 288 20.88 -17.98 10.77
CA ASP A 288 21.61 -17.49 11.93
C ASP A 288 21.47 -15.97 12.18
N GLY A 289 20.58 -15.30 11.42
CA GLY A 289 20.22 -13.88 11.60
C GLY A 289 21.20 -12.89 10.97
N LYS A 290 22.18 -13.35 10.19
CA LYS A 290 23.10 -12.45 9.47
C LYS A 290 22.47 -11.93 8.19
N THR A 291 22.76 -10.69 7.86
CA THR A 291 22.35 -10.09 6.58
C THR A 291 23.45 -10.33 5.54
N GLU A 292 23.06 -10.86 4.38
CA GLU A 292 23.96 -11.07 3.23
C GLU A 292 23.34 -10.48 1.95
N GLU A 293 24.20 -10.26 0.95
CA GLU A 293 23.75 -9.94 -0.39
C GLU A 293 23.34 -11.22 -1.11
N PHE A 294 22.13 -11.24 -1.64
CA PHE A 294 21.61 -12.34 -2.44
C PHE A 294 21.56 -11.92 -3.91
N VAL A 295 22.35 -12.58 -4.73
CA VAL A 295 22.44 -12.32 -6.17
C VAL A 295 21.63 -13.36 -6.93
N VAL A 296 20.93 -12.92 -7.97
CA VAL A 296 20.24 -13.82 -8.91
C VAL A 296 21.25 -14.71 -9.60
N SER A 297 21.09 -16.04 -9.47
CA SER A 297 22.09 -17.00 -9.94
C SER A 297 21.47 -18.20 -10.68
N PRO A 298 21.64 -18.33 -11.99
CA PRO A 298 21.10 -19.45 -12.74
C PRO A 298 21.72 -20.81 -12.37
N GLY A 299 22.95 -20.83 -11.86
CA GLY A 299 23.66 -22.05 -11.43
C GLY A 299 23.52 -22.37 -9.94
N GLY A 300 22.74 -21.60 -9.18
CA GLY A 300 22.55 -21.80 -7.75
C GLY A 300 21.50 -22.84 -7.39
N VAL A 301 21.34 -23.08 -6.10
CA VAL A 301 20.23 -23.91 -5.60
C VAL A 301 18.88 -23.20 -5.74
N PRO A 302 17.77 -23.91 -5.94
CA PRO A 302 16.46 -23.29 -6.14
C PRO A 302 16.06 -22.32 -5.03
N CYS A 303 15.67 -21.11 -5.43
CA CYS A 303 15.10 -20.11 -4.53
C CYS A 303 14.08 -19.26 -5.30
N ALA A 304 12.90 -19.09 -4.72
CA ALA A 304 11.83 -18.29 -5.30
C ALA A 304 11.22 -17.35 -4.25
N TYR A 305 10.86 -16.16 -4.67
CA TYR A 305 10.20 -15.15 -3.84
C TYR A 305 8.74 -15.00 -4.25
N VAL A 306 7.84 -15.09 -3.30
CA VAL A 306 6.39 -14.93 -3.50
C VAL A 306 6.07 -13.43 -3.40
N TRP A 307 5.81 -12.80 -4.53
CA TRP A 307 5.59 -11.36 -4.57
C TRP A 307 4.12 -10.95 -4.65
N LYS A 308 3.20 -11.90 -4.97
CA LYS A 308 1.76 -11.67 -5.06
C LYS A 308 1.00 -12.97 -4.84
N THR A 309 -0.20 -12.85 -4.27
CA THR A 309 -1.16 -13.95 -4.13
C THR A 309 -2.48 -13.57 -4.77
N VAL A 310 -3.13 -14.49 -5.48
CA VAL A 310 -4.47 -14.35 -6.06
C VAL A 310 -5.26 -15.60 -5.73
N SER A 311 -6.50 -15.42 -5.28
CA SER A 311 -7.42 -16.51 -5.05
C SER A 311 -8.63 -16.39 -5.99
N ASP A 312 -9.00 -17.47 -6.63
CA ASP A 312 -10.20 -17.58 -7.46
C ASP A 312 -11.06 -18.77 -7.04
N GLN A 313 -12.10 -19.07 -7.79
CA GLN A 313 -12.98 -20.22 -7.55
C GLN A 313 -12.28 -21.59 -7.69
N TYR A 314 -11.11 -21.64 -8.32
CA TYR A 314 -10.34 -22.87 -8.55
C TYR A 314 -9.23 -23.06 -7.53
N GLY A 315 -8.92 -22.03 -6.73
CA GLY A 315 -7.92 -22.08 -5.67
C GLY A 315 -7.03 -20.87 -5.61
N LYS A 316 -5.92 -21.04 -4.91
CA LYS A 316 -4.91 -20.02 -4.64
C LYS A 316 -3.72 -20.15 -5.59
N TYR A 317 -3.30 -19.05 -6.17
CA TYR A 317 -2.09 -18.92 -6.97
C TYR A 317 -1.09 -18.02 -6.23
N SER A 318 0.09 -18.57 -5.99
CA SER A 318 1.23 -17.80 -5.45
C SER A 318 2.14 -17.39 -6.61
N TYR A 319 2.16 -16.11 -6.93
CA TYR A 319 3.02 -15.56 -7.98
C TYR A 319 4.44 -15.45 -7.45
N VAL A 320 5.37 -16.02 -8.19
CA VAL A 320 6.76 -16.10 -7.80
C VAL A 320 7.70 -15.53 -8.85
N LYS A 321 8.82 -14.99 -8.38
CA LYS A 321 10.02 -14.74 -9.17
C LYS A 321 11.07 -15.75 -8.74
N VAL A 322 11.58 -16.53 -9.68
CA VAL A 322 12.68 -17.46 -9.41
C VAL A 322 13.98 -16.69 -9.37
N LEU A 323 14.65 -16.69 -8.23
CA LEU A 323 15.88 -15.89 -8.02
C LEU A 323 17.16 -16.71 -8.16
N SER A 324 17.06 -18.03 -8.00
CA SER A 324 18.20 -18.94 -8.15
C SER A 324 17.73 -20.29 -8.63
N GLY A 325 18.55 -20.92 -9.47
CA GLY A 325 18.28 -22.25 -10.00
C GLY A 325 17.03 -22.32 -10.87
N GLU A 326 16.37 -23.46 -10.80
CA GLU A 326 15.14 -23.78 -11.52
C GLU A 326 14.15 -24.47 -10.57
N ILE A 327 12.87 -24.23 -10.71
CA ILE A 327 11.82 -24.91 -9.99
C ILE A 327 10.91 -25.70 -10.95
N THR A 328 10.49 -26.89 -10.50
CA THR A 328 9.52 -27.76 -11.16
C THR A 328 8.41 -28.15 -10.20
N SER A 329 7.33 -28.76 -10.69
CA SER A 329 6.24 -29.26 -9.84
C SER A 329 6.66 -30.36 -8.84
N ASP A 330 7.81 -31.00 -9.06
CA ASP A 330 8.37 -32.01 -8.15
C ASP A 330 9.37 -31.44 -7.14
N THR A 331 9.71 -30.16 -7.28
CA THR A 331 10.62 -29.46 -6.37
C THR A 331 10.02 -29.33 -4.98
N THR A 332 10.80 -29.61 -3.95
CA THR A 332 10.44 -29.40 -2.56
C THR A 332 11.32 -28.32 -1.97
N LEU A 333 10.71 -27.28 -1.39
CA LEU A 333 11.40 -26.13 -0.82
C LEU A 333 10.98 -25.92 0.62
N VAL A 334 11.82 -25.24 1.39
CA VAL A 334 11.52 -24.78 2.73
C VAL A 334 11.00 -23.35 2.67
N ASN A 335 9.88 -23.09 3.32
CA ASN A 335 9.39 -21.74 3.55
C ASN A 335 10.21 -21.10 4.67
N ALA A 336 11.01 -20.08 4.36
CA ALA A 336 11.91 -19.44 5.33
C ALA A 336 11.19 -18.81 6.53
N ARG A 337 9.92 -18.40 6.38
CA ARG A 337 9.12 -17.84 7.48
C ARG A 337 8.63 -18.89 8.46
N THR A 338 8.14 -20.03 7.97
CA THR A 338 7.54 -21.09 8.83
C THR A 338 8.52 -22.19 9.21
N GLY A 339 9.61 -22.34 8.44
CA GLY A 339 10.52 -23.49 8.55
C GLY A 339 9.94 -24.81 8.01
N GLU A 340 8.71 -24.76 7.50
CA GLU A 340 8.04 -25.95 6.97
C GLU A 340 8.50 -26.26 5.54
N THR A 341 8.48 -27.54 5.22
CA THR A 341 8.77 -28.03 3.88
C THR A 341 7.50 -28.01 3.04
N GLU A 342 7.59 -27.36 1.88
CA GLU A 342 6.51 -27.21 0.91
C GLU A 342 6.86 -27.99 -0.37
N LYS A 343 6.02 -28.94 -0.76
CA LYS A 343 6.07 -29.54 -2.10
C LYS A 343 5.34 -28.59 -3.05
N LEU A 344 6.00 -28.17 -4.12
CA LEU A 344 5.40 -27.25 -5.08
C LEU A 344 4.21 -27.90 -5.81
N GLY A 345 3.17 -27.11 -6.01
CA GLY A 345 2.05 -27.46 -6.86
C GLY A 345 2.40 -27.29 -8.35
N ARG A 346 1.38 -27.33 -9.21
CA ARG A 346 1.57 -27.08 -10.63
C ARG A 346 2.07 -25.66 -10.87
N LEU A 347 2.91 -25.53 -11.88
CA LEU A 347 3.49 -24.26 -12.28
C LEU A 347 2.76 -23.69 -13.49
N TYR A 348 2.61 -22.37 -13.50
CA TYR A 348 1.89 -21.65 -14.55
C TYR A 348 2.64 -20.43 -15.01
N THR A 349 2.53 -20.13 -16.29
CA THR A 349 2.72 -18.78 -16.82
C THR A 349 1.37 -18.09 -16.86
N MET A 350 1.28 -16.88 -16.34
CA MET A 350 0.06 -16.11 -16.24
C MET A 350 0.05 -14.99 -17.28
N CYS A 351 -1.08 -14.83 -17.99
CA CYS A 351 -1.33 -13.71 -18.88
C CYS A 351 -2.71 -13.12 -18.54
N GLY A 352 -2.73 -12.10 -17.71
CA GLY A 352 -3.94 -11.61 -17.08
C GLY A 352 -4.64 -12.75 -16.33
N LYS A 353 -5.89 -13.03 -16.69
CA LYS A 353 -6.69 -14.12 -16.13
C LYS A 353 -6.27 -15.51 -16.63
N LYS A 354 -5.63 -15.59 -17.81
CA LYS A 354 -5.29 -16.87 -18.45
C LYS A 354 -4.06 -17.48 -17.80
N SER A 355 -4.19 -18.71 -17.30
CA SER A 355 -3.09 -19.55 -16.81
C SER A 355 -2.73 -20.61 -17.85
N THR A 356 -1.43 -20.78 -18.09
CA THR A 356 -0.90 -21.84 -18.96
C THR A 356 0.08 -22.67 -18.14
N GLU A 357 -0.20 -23.98 -17.98
CA GLU A 357 0.65 -24.88 -17.22
C GLU A 357 2.01 -25.04 -17.91
N VAL A 358 3.09 -24.98 -17.12
CA VAL A 358 4.47 -25.17 -17.58
C VAL A 358 5.18 -26.21 -16.73
N LYS A 359 6.17 -26.89 -17.30
CA LYS A 359 6.91 -27.93 -16.59
C LYS A 359 7.92 -27.36 -15.57
N ALA A 360 8.48 -26.20 -15.86
CA ALA A 360 9.51 -25.57 -15.07
C ALA A 360 9.49 -24.06 -15.23
N LEU A 361 10.01 -23.35 -14.22
CA LEU A 361 10.34 -21.93 -14.26
C LEU A 361 11.82 -21.77 -13.97
N GLY A 362 12.53 -21.12 -14.86
CA GLY A 362 13.97 -20.88 -14.75
C GLY A 362 14.31 -19.63 -13.95
N CYS A 363 15.58 -19.51 -13.60
CA CYS A 363 16.13 -18.34 -12.90
C CYS A 363 15.79 -17.04 -13.64
N GLY A 364 15.30 -16.06 -12.90
CA GLY A 364 14.89 -14.75 -13.38
C GLY A 364 13.45 -14.69 -13.89
N ASP A 365 12.79 -15.82 -14.11
CA ASP A 365 11.44 -15.83 -14.66
C ASP A 365 10.35 -15.60 -13.59
N ILE A 366 9.22 -15.08 -14.06
CA ILE A 366 8.00 -14.87 -13.27
C ILE A 366 6.95 -15.88 -13.70
N GLY A 367 6.36 -16.55 -12.72
CA GLY A 367 5.25 -17.48 -12.92
C GLY A 367 4.38 -17.56 -11.68
N ALA A 368 3.52 -18.58 -11.62
CA ALA A 368 2.67 -18.84 -10.47
C ALA A 368 2.69 -20.32 -10.09
N ILE A 369 2.51 -20.59 -8.81
CA ILE A 369 2.39 -21.94 -8.25
C ILE A 369 0.98 -22.08 -7.72
N GLY A 370 0.26 -23.11 -8.17
CA GLY A 370 -1.10 -23.36 -7.71
C GLY A 370 -1.16 -24.16 -6.41
N LYS A 371 -2.21 -23.93 -5.61
CA LYS A 371 -2.56 -24.72 -4.40
C LYS A 371 -1.50 -24.70 -3.29
N MET A 372 -0.93 -23.55 -3.04
CA MET A 372 0.04 -23.32 -1.93
C MET A 372 -0.68 -22.67 -0.74
N ASP A 373 -1.46 -23.41 0.02
CA ASP A 373 -2.38 -22.84 1.04
C ASP A 373 -1.66 -22.13 2.20
N LYS A 374 -0.49 -22.63 2.60
CA LYS A 374 0.30 -22.06 3.71
C LYS A 374 1.24 -20.94 3.30
N VAL A 375 1.47 -20.77 2.01
CA VAL A 375 2.38 -19.77 1.45
C VAL A 375 1.66 -18.42 1.35
N ARG A 376 2.36 -17.35 1.71
CA ARG A 376 1.85 -15.96 1.71
C ARG A 376 2.73 -15.05 0.87
N THR A 377 2.19 -13.92 0.46
CA THR A 377 2.96 -12.85 -0.17
C THR A 377 4.08 -12.39 0.77
N GLY A 378 5.29 -12.28 0.23
CA GLY A 378 6.51 -11.98 0.99
C GLY A 378 7.32 -13.22 1.45
N ASP A 379 6.78 -14.42 1.29
CA ASP A 379 7.52 -15.64 1.63
C ASP A 379 8.69 -15.90 0.66
N THR A 380 9.78 -16.41 1.21
CA THR A 380 10.91 -16.92 0.45
C THR A 380 10.91 -18.44 0.54
N LEU A 381 10.87 -19.09 -0.62
CA LEU A 381 10.90 -20.55 -0.73
C LEU A 381 12.29 -20.97 -1.17
N CYS A 382 12.99 -21.72 -0.34
CA CYS A 382 14.41 -22.03 -0.49
C CYS A 382 14.69 -23.53 -0.55
N ASP A 383 15.76 -23.92 -1.24
CA ASP A 383 16.33 -25.23 -1.07
C ASP A 383 16.81 -25.43 0.39
N PRO A 384 16.60 -26.60 1.00
CA PRO A 384 17.03 -26.88 2.39
C PRO A 384 18.54 -26.64 2.63
N ARG A 385 19.37 -26.71 1.61
CA ARG A 385 20.83 -26.45 1.71
C ARG A 385 21.17 -24.98 1.90
N LYS A 386 20.28 -24.05 1.51
CA LYS A 386 20.51 -22.61 1.66
C LYS A 386 19.17 -21.91 1.93
N VAL A 387 18.82 -21.82 3.22
CA VAL A 387 17.57 -21.15 3.65
C VAL A 387 17.89 -19.69 3.98
N VAL A 388 17.27 -18.78 3.26
CA VAL A 388 17.38 -17.33 3.45
C VAL A 388 16.00 -16.69 3.41
N SER A 389 15.82 -15.61 4.17
CA SER A 389 14.61 -14.79 4.14
C SER A 389 14.92 -13.46 3.47
N LEU A 390 14.24 -13.16 2.38
CA LEU A 390 14.35 -11.87 1.70
C LEU A 390 13.51 -10.81 2.40
N LYS A 391 13.92 -9.54 2.23
CA LYS A 391 13.21 -8.41 2.80
C LYS A 391 11.74 -8.40 2.35
N GLN A 392 10.84 -8.16 3.30
CA GLN A 392 9.41 -8.05 3.06
C GLN A 392 9.07 -6.87 2.16
N ILE A 393 7.91 -6.93 1.50
CA ILE A 393 7.39 -5.82 0.70
C ILE A 393 7.00 -4.67 1.63
N PRO A 394 7.51 -3.44 1.40
CA PRO A 394 7.16 -2.29 2.22
C PRO A 394 5.79 -1.73 1.81
N TYR A 395 4.73 -2.34 2.31
CA TYR A 395 3.37 -1.83 2.07
C TYR A 395 3.18 -0.44 2.69
N PRO A 396 2.36 0.43 2.05
CA PRO A 396 1.99 1.71 2.64
C PRO A 396 1.24 1.48 3.95
N ALA A 397 1.51 2.32 4.94
CA ALA A 397 0.79 2.28 6.21
C ALA A 397 -0.69 2.64 6.00
N PRO A 398 -1.64 1.90 6.60
CA PRO A 398 -3.05 2.27 6.56
C PRO A 398 -3.26 3.64 7.20
N CYS A 399 -4.03 4.50 6.53
CA CYS A 399 -4.30 5.87 6.99
C CYS A 399 -5.80 6.22 7.02
N TYR A 400 -6.67 5.35 6.51
CA TYR A 400 -8.12 5.54 6.49
C TYR A 400 -8.83 4.34 7.09
N SER A 401 -9.66 4.56 8.11
CA SER A 401 -10.31 3.51 8.87
C SER A 401 -11.82 3.68 8.90
N MET A 402 -12.55 2.58 8.69
CA MET A 402 -13.99 2.51 8.80
C MET A 402 -14.40 1.26 9.57
N ALA A 403 -15.48 1.35 10.33
CA ALA A 403 -16.14 0.18 10.87
C ALA A 403 -16.93 -0.53 9.79
N ILE A 404 -16.97 -1.86 9.84
CA ILE A 404 -17.68 -2.71 8.90
C ILE A 404 -18.67 -3.62 9.66
N ALA A 405 -19.86 -3.76 9.12
CA ALA A 405 -20.84 -4.70 9.64
C ALA A 405 -21.61 -5.38 8.49
N PRO A 406 -22.07 -6.63 8.69
CA PRO A 406 -22.98 -7.25 7.75
C PRO A 406 -24.33 -6.55 7.77
N LYS A 407 -25.01 -6.46 6.62
CA LYS A 407 -26.39 -5.98 6.55
C LYS A 407 -27.37 -6.92 7.26
N VAL A 408 -27.06 -8.21 7.25
CA VAL A 408 -27.83 -9.24 7.94
C VAL A 408 -27.15 -9.60 9.24
N LYS A 409 -27.80 -9.33 10.35
CA LYS A 409 -27.31 -9.63 11.69
C LYS A 409 -26.97 -11.11 11.86
N GLY A 410 -25.85 -11.41 12.53
CA GLY A 410 -25.36 -12.76 12.75
C GLY A 410 -24.42 -13.29 11.65
N GLN A 411 -24.01 -12.45 10.69
CA GLN A 411 -23.01 -12.80 9.68
C GLN A 411 -21.63 -12.15 9.94
N GLU A 412 -21.36 -11.68 11.14
CA GLU A 412 -20.11 -11.00 11.54
C GLU A 412 -18.90 -11.89 11.30
N ASP A 413 -18.97 -13.18 11.63
CA ASP A 413 -17.89 -14.14 11.41
C ASP A 413 -17.60 -14.38 9.92
N LYS A 414 -18.62 -14.31 9.08
CA LYS A 414 -18.45 -14.43 7.62
C LYS A 414 -17.72 -13.21 7.05
N VAL A 415 -18.03 -12.00 7.55
CA VAL A 415 -17.30 -10.78 7.19
C VAL A 415 -15.83 -10.93 7.56
N GLY A 416 -15.52 -11.33 8.80
CA GLY A 416 -14.16 -11.55 9.27
C GLY A 416 -13.40 -12.59 8.44
N THR A 417 -14.04 -13.73 8.16
CA THR A 417 -13.43 -14.80 7.34
C THR A 417 -13.16 -14.33 5.91
N GLY A 418 -14.11 -13.63 5.28
CA GLY A 418 -13.94 -13.09 3.93
C GLY A 418 -12.82 -12.05 3.87
N LEU A 419 -12.78 -11.12 4.84
CA LEU A 419 -11.72 -10.10 4.91
C LEU A 419 -10.33 -10.70 5.15
N ASN A 420 -10.20 -11.71 5.99
CA ASN A 420 -8.93 -12.40 6.20
C ASN A 420 -8.41 -13.04 4.90
N ARG A 421 -9.29 -13.64 4.09
CA ARG A 421 -8.91 -14.16 2.78
C ARG A 421 -8.52 -13.06 1.79
N LEU A 422 -9.24 -11.93 1.79
CA LEU A 422 -8.89 -10.78 0.96
C LEU A 422 -7.55 -10.15 1.41
N ASN A 423 -7.23 -10.20 2.71
CA ASN A 423 -5.95 -9.72 3.24
C ASN A 423 -4.75 -10.58 2.80
N GLU A 424 -4.96 -11.85 2.46
CA GLU A 424 -3.91 -12.66 1.83
C GLU A 424 -3.55 -12.18 0.42
N GLU A 425 -4.52 -11.58 -0.29
CA GLU A 425 -4.31 -11.00 -1.63
C GLU A 425 -3.81 -9.56 -1.57
N ASP A 426 -4.28 -8.78 -0.60
CA ASP A 426 -3.92 -7.38 -0.39
C ASP A 426 -3.51 -7.13 1.07
N PRO A 427 -2.23 -7.33 1.42
CA PRO A 427 -1.73 -7.08 2.77
C PRO A 427 -1.66 -5.60 3.16
N SER A 428 -2.04 -4.66 2.28
CA SER A 428 -1.98 -3.22 2.56
C SER A 428 -3.14 -2.70 3.42
N PHE A 429 -4.13 -3.52 3.73
CA PHE A 429 -5.16 -3.19 4.72
C PHE A 429 -5.07 -4.08 5.95
N THR A 430 -5.65 -3.64 7.05
CA THR A 430 -5.72 -4.40 8.30
C THR A 430 -7.16 -4.56 8.77
N LEU A 431 -7.43 -5.66 9.48
CA LEU A 431 -8.69 -5.91 10.16
C LEU A 431 -8.43 -6.00 11.66
N THR A 432 -9.13 -5.19 12.45
CA THR A 432 -9.05 -5.21 13.91
C THR A 432 -10.45 -5.33 14.53
N ASN A 433 -10.54 -6.10 15.62
CA ASN A 433 -11.73 -6.18 16.43
C ASN A 433 -11.54 -5.27 17.65
N ASN A 434 -12.26 -4.14 17.69
CA ASN A 434 -12.22 -3.24 18.82
C ASN A 434 -13.16 -3.75 19.92
N ALA A 435 -12.59 -4.27 20.99
CA ALA A 435 -13.35 -4.86 22.09
C ALA A 435 -14.21 -3.82 22.88
N GLU A 436 -13.75 -2.56 22.92
CA GLU A 436 -14.45 -1.48 23.61
C GLU A 436 -15.68 -1.01 22.85
N THR A 437 -15.50 -0.71 21.57
CA THR A 437 -16.59 -0.24 20.71
C THR A 437 -17.43 -1.38 20.14
N LYS A 438 -16.97 -2.63 20.31
CA LYS A 438 -17.58 -3.86 19.76
C LYS A 438 -17.77 -3.77 18.25
N GLN A 439 -16.78 -3.17 17.56
CA GLN A 439 -16.78 -3.01 16.12
C GLN A 439 -15.63 -3.77 15.48
N GLN A 440 -15.90 -4.32 14.31
CA GLN A 440 -14.85 -4.70 13.37
C GLN A 440 -14.44 -3.44 12.60
N VAL A 441 -13.16 -3.12 12.57
CA VAL A 441 -12.61 -1.95 11.88
C VAL A 441 -11.63 -2.40 10.83
N ILE A 442 -11.83 -1.93 9.59
CA ILE A 442 -10.88 -2.10 8.50
C ILE A 442 -10.13 -0.79 8.28
N SER A 443 -8.83 -0.89 8.13
CA SER A 443 -7.96 0.27 7.90
C SER A 443 -7.13 0.02 6.65
N GLY A 444 -7.16 0.94 5.72
CA GLY A 444 -6.47 0.86 4.44
C GLY A 444 -5.87 2.19 4.01
N THR A 445 -5.48 2.26 2.75
CA THR A 445 -4.83 3.42 2.14
C THR A 445 -5.81 4.51 1.71
N GLY A 446 -7.09 4.19 1.54
CA GLY A 446 -8.12 5.16 1.17
C GLY A 446 -9.52 4.55 1.03
N ASP A 447 -10.46 5.40 0.71
CA ASP A 447 -11.88 5.05 0.63
C ASP A 447 -12.20 4.09 -0.53
N GLN A 448 -11.56 4.28 -1.69
CA GLN A 448 -11.76 3.39 -2.85
C GLN A 448 -11.30 1.96 -2.55
N GLN A 449 -10.20 1.77 -1.83
CA GLN A 449 -9.74 0.45 -1.42
C GLN A 449 -10.78 -0.24 -0.53
N LEU A 450 -11.28 0.45 0.50
CA LEU A 450 -12.27 -0.13 1.42
C LEU A 450 -13.59 -0.46 0.71
N ASP A 451 -14.02 0.38 -0.24
CA ASP A 451 -15.21 0.14 -1.04
C ASP A 451 -15.06 -1.10 -1.96
N VAL A 452 -13.87 -1.30 -2.54
CA VAL A 452 -13.54 -2.51 -3.31
C VAL A 452 -13.59 -3.76 -2.43
N LEU A 453 -13.10 -3.69 -1.19
CA LEU A 453 -13.15 -4.82 -0.25
C LEU A 453 -14.59 -5.22 0.06
N VAL A 454 -15.48 -4.26 0.31
CA VAL A 454 -16.92 -4.50 0.54
C VAL A 454 -17.57 -5.14 -0.69
N SER A 455 -17.25 -4.65 -1.89
CA SER A 455 -17.76 -5.20 -3.12
C SER A 455 -17.28 -6.65 -3.36
N LYS A 456 -16.02 -6.94 -3.08
CA LYS A 456 -15.44 -8.29 -3.16
C LYS A 456 -16.02 -9.24 -2.12
N LEU A 457 -16.34 -8.77 -0.91
CA LEU A 457 -17.07 -9.56 0.09
C LEU A 457 -18.40 -10.07 -0.46
N LYS A 458 -19.15 -9.18 -1.12
CA LYS A 458 -20.45 -9.54 -1.73
C LYS A 458 -20.26 -10.49 -2.90
N SER A 459 -19.39 -10.17 -3.86
CA SER A 459 -19.26 -10.92 -5.10
C SER A 459 -18.60 -12.29 -4.92
N ARG A 460 -17.61 -12.41 -4.04
CA ARG A 460 -16.84 -13.65 -3.85
C ARG A 460 -17.31 -14.51 -2.69
N PHE A 461 -17.81 -13.89 -1.61
CA PHE A 461 -18.18 -14.60 -0.37
C PHE A 461 -19.68 -14.53 -0.05
N GLY A 462 -20.47 -13.83 -0.86
CA GLY A 462 -21.93 -13.72 -0.68
C GLY A 462 -22.34 -12.97 0.59
N VAL A 463 -21.46 -12.11 1.12
CA VAL A 463 -21.71 -11.34 2.33
C VAL A 463 -21.93 -9.87 1.98
N ASP A 464 -23.14 -9.38 2.18
CA ASP A 464 -23.47 -7.97 1.98
C ASP A 464 -23.13 -7.19 3.26
N ALA A 465 -22.16 -6.30 3.17
CA ALA A 465 -21.66 -5.51 4.29
C ALA A 465 -21.80 -4.00 4.03
N VAL A 466 -21.73 -3.21 5.07
CA VAL A 466 -21.74 -1.73 5.03
C VAL A 466 -20.59 -1.17 5.84
N LEU A 467 -20.05 -0.05 5.33
CA LEU A 467 -19.06 0.77 6.04
C LEU A 467 -19.78 1.91 6.76
N TYR A 468 -19.32 2.25 7.95
CA TYR A 468 -19.76 3.39 8.72
C TYR A 468 -18.60 3.94 9.56
N PRO A 469 -18.68 5.22 10.02
CA PRO A 469 -17.59 5.78 10.80
C PRO A 469 -17.29 4.95 12.05
N ALA A 470 -16.01 4.68 12.30
CA ALA A 470 -15.59 3.99 13.51
C ALA A 470 -15.88 4.86 14.73
N LYS A 471 -16.40 4.25 15.79
CA LYS A 471 -16.65 4.95 17.05
C LYS A 471 -15.33 5.33 17.70
N VAL A 472 -15.31 6.52 18.27
CA VAL A 472 -14.20 6.98 19.09
C VAL A 472 -14.30 6.36 20.47
N ALA A 473 -13.21 5.82 20.98
CA ALA A 473 -13.16 5.26 22.33
C ALA A 473 -13.01 6.38 23.36
N TYR A 474 -14.10 7.05 23.69
CA TYR A 474 -14.14 8.02 24.78
C TYR A 474 -13.99 7.34 26.15
N ARG A 475 -13.64 8.14 27.16
CA ARG A 475 -13.60 7.77 28.57
C ARG A 475 -14.41 8.77 29.39
N GLU A 476 -14.74 8.40 30.62
CA GLU A 476 -15.31 9.30 31.60
C GLU A 476 -14.44 9.34 32.85
N LYS A 477 -14.37 10.48 33.54
CA LYS A 477 -13.77 10.62 34.87
C LYS A 477 -14.56 11.53 35.75
N ILE A 478 -14.38 11.41 37.06
CA ILE A 478 -14.94 12.33 38.05
C ILE A 478 -13.94 13.42 38.42
N LYS A 479 -14.44 14.58 38.83
CA LYS A 479 -13.63 15.71 39.29
C LYS A 479 -13.80 16.00 40.77
N LYS A 480 -14.79 15.40 41.42
CA LYS A 480 -15.15 15.68 42.81
C LYS A 480 -15.26 14.39 43.60
N LYS A 481 -14.69 14.41 44.81
CA LYS A 481 -14.87 13.37 45.80
C LYS A 481 -16.37 13.29 46.23
N VAL A 482 -16.91 12.12 46.28
CA VAL A 482 -18.27 11.84 46.72
C VAL A 482 -18.32 10.58 47.58
N GLU A 483 -19.32 10.50 48.44
CA GLU A 483 -19.61 9.33 49.24
C GLU A 483 -21.05 8.89 48.95
N ALA A 484 -21.26 7.59 48.85
CA ALA A 484 -22.59 7.04 48.59
C ALA A 484 -22.84 5.75 49.35
N HIS A 485 -24.13 5.55 49.62
CA HIS A 485 -24.66 4.35 50.30
C HIS A 485 -25.31 3.44 49.26
N GLY A 486 -24.85 2.22 49.17
CA GLY A 486 -25.48 1.21 48.34
C GLY A 486 -26.05 0.06 49.17
N ARG A 487 -27.37 -0.17 49.04
CA ARG A 487 -28.06 -1.23 49.75
C ARG A 487 -28.85 -2.12 48.80
N HIS A 488 -28.51 -3.39 48.78
CA HIS A 488 -29.29 -4.41 48.12
C HIS A 488 -29.99 -5.32 49.13
N LYS A 489 -31.33 -5.28 49.12
CA LYS A 489 -32.16 -6.15 49.95
C LYS A 489 -33.25 -6.80 49.14
N LYS A 490 -33.29 -8.12 49.10
CA LYS A 490 -34.33 -8.89 48.44
C LYS A 490 -34.83 -10.00 49.35
N GLN A 491 -36.12 -10.01 49.61
CA GLN A 491 -36.78 -11.06 50.40
C GLN A 491 -37.93 -11.61 49.54
N THR A 492 -37.70 -12.76 48.92
CA THR A 492 -38.74 -13.49 48.15
C THR A 492 -38.55 -14.95 48.40
N GLY A 493 -39.50 -15.59 49.12
CA GLY A 493 -39.76 -17.03 49.24
C GLY A 493 -38.54 -18.02 49.13
N GLY A 494 -37.50 -17.86 49.97
CA GLY A 494 -36.27 -18.65 49.98
C GLY A 494 -35.18 -17.93 50.78
N SER A 495 -33.90 -18.26 50.56
CA SER A 495 -32.79 -17.52 51.17
C SER A 495 -32.80 -16.06 50.68
N GLY A 496 -32.85 -15.08 51.57
CA GLY A 496 -32.79 -13.67 51.24
C GLY A 496 -31.45 -13.21 50.67
N GLN A 497 -31.39 -11.99 50.19
CA GLN A 497 -30.13 -11.34 49.76
C GLN A 497 -30.02 -10.02 50.52
N PHE A 498 -28.90 -9.83 51.20
CA PHE A 498 -28.59 -8.59 51.90
C PHE A 498 -27.14 -8.17 51.70
N GLY A 499 -26.95 -6.97 51.18
CA GLY A 499 -25.66 -6.30 51.06
C GLY A 499 -25.81 -4.81 51.30
N ASP A 500 -24.92 -4.22 52.08
CA ASP A 500 -25.00 -2.83 52.52
C ASP A 500 -23.59 -2.28 52.68
N VAL A 501 -23.28 -1.25 51.86
CA VAL A 501 -21.96 -0.67 51.79
C VAL A 501 -21.97 0.84 51.70
N TRP A 502 -21.02 1.49 52.34
CA TRP A 502 -20.67 2.88 52.17
C TRP A 502 -19.38 3.00 51.49
N ILE A 503 -19.32 3.67 50.32
CA ILE A 503 -18.17 3.78 49.49
C ILE A 503 -17.86 5.25 49.21
N ARG A 504 -16.59 5.60 49.36
CA ARG A 504 -16.03 6.90 48.98
C ARG A 504 -15.38 6.78 47.62
N PHE A 505 -15.74 7.62 46.70
CA PHE A 505 -15.19 7.71 45.36
C PHE A 505 -14.42 8.99 45.21
N GLU A 506 -13.14 8.89 44.76
CA GLU A 506 -12.24 10.02 44.63
C GLU A 506 -11.55 9.98 43.24
N PRO A 507 -11.30 11.17 42.61
CA PRO A 507 -10.43 11.21 41.42
C PRO A 507 -9.04 10.71 41.76
N GLN A 508 -8.44 9.99 40.83
CA GLN A 508 -7.10 9.41 40.94
C GLN A 508 -6.33 9.79 39.67
N GLU A 509 -5.16 10.43 39.79
CA GLU A 509 -4.39 10.93 38.65
C GLU A 509 -3.14 10.11 38.31
N GLU A 510 -2.70 9.22 39.23
CA GLU A 510 -1.46 8.48 39.07
C GLU A 510 -1.56 7.34 38.05
N GLN A 511 -2.75 6.78 37.88
CA GLN A 511 -3.01 5.69 36.93
C GLN A 511 -4.46 5.69 36.44
N ASP A 512 -4.68 5.13 35.25
CA ASP A 512 -6.03 5.08 34.64
C ASP A 512 -6.91 3.97 35.25
N ASP A 513 -6.30 2.93 35.79
CA ASP A 513 -7.03 1.81 36.39
C ASP A 513 -7.74 2.20 37.70
N MET A 514 -8.85 1.54 37.98
CA MET A 514 -9.58 1.69 39.21
C MET A 514 -8.79 1.13 40.40
N ILE A 515 -8.56 1.94 41.43
CA ILE A 515 -7.97 1.53 42.69
C ILE A 515 -9.06 1.23 43.71
N PHE A 516 -9.01 0.01 44.28
CA PHE A 516 -9.86 -0.35 45.41
C PHE A 516 -9.08 -0.28 46.71
N ALA A 517 -9.65 0.39 47.72
CA ALA A 517 -9.10 0.47 49.07
C ALA A 517 -10.18 0.12 50.12
N GLU A 518 -9.77 -0.27 51.28
CA GLU A 518 -10.63 -0.59 52.39
C GLU A 518 -10.19 0.12 53.69
N GLU A 519 -11.16 0.73 54.38
CA GLU A 519 -10.97 1.44 55.63
C GLU A 519 -12.08 1.04 56.65
N VAL A 520 -12.60 -0.17 56.54
CA VAL A 520 -13.72 -0.65 57.35
C VAL A 520 -13.31 -0.80 58.81
N PHE A 521 -14.01 -0.13 59.69
CA PHE A 521 -13.76 -0.23 61.13
C PHE A 521 -14.76 -1.19 61.82
N GLY A 522 -14.30 -1.91 62.84
CA GLY A 522 -15.14 -2.76 63.71
C GLY A 522 -15.75 -3.98 63.00
N GLY A 523 -15.39 -4.28 61.75
CA GLY A 523 -15.89 -5.48 61.03
C GLY A 523 -17.35 -5.31 60.58
N SER A 524 -17.81 -4.08 60.35
CA SER A 524 -19.17 -3.79 59.87
C SER A 524 -19.46 -4.49 58.54
N VAL A 525 -18.44 -4.67 57.67
CA VAL A 525 -18.48 -5.54 56.52
C VAL A 525 -17.42 -6.65 56.71
N PRO A 526 -17.78 -7.94 56.67
CA PRO A 526 -16.84 -9.04 56.75
C PRO A 526 -15.84 -9.05 55.56
N LYS A 527 -14.58 -9.32 55.88
CA LYS A 527 -13.44 -9.28 54.89
C LYS A 527 -13.64 -10.18 53.70
N ASN A 528 -14.33 -11.29 53.85
CA ASN A 528 -14.62 -12.21 52.74
C ASN A 528 -15.52 -11.60 51.66
N PHE A 529 -16.23 -10.48 51.93
CA PHE A 529 -17.07 -9.77 50.94
C PHE A 529 -16.34 -8.63 50.25
N TYR A 530 -15.15 -8.21 50.65
CA TYR A 530 -14.36 -7.14 50.00
C TYR A 530 -14.11 -7.43 48.55
N PRO A 531 -13.70 -8.65 48.13
CA PRO A 531 -13.53 -8.97 46.72
C PRO A 531 -14.82 -8.85 45.89
N ALA A 532 -15.98 -9.12 46.50
CA ALA A 532 -17.26 -8.99 45.84
C ALA A 532 -17.62 -7.50 45.61
N VAL A 533 -17.32 -6.62 46.58
CA VAL A 533 -17.49 -5.17 46.45
C VAL A 533 -16.57 -4.62 45.36
N GLU A 534 -15.30 -4.97 45.40
CA GLU A 534 -14.33 -4.59 44.37
C GLU A 534 -14.76 -5.00 42.97
N LYS A 535 -15.18 -6.25 42.80
CA LYS A 535 -15.68 -6.79 41.51
C LYS A 535 -16.95 -6.06 41.06
N GLY A 536 -17.83 -5.65 41.99
CA GLY A 536 -19.01 -4.85 41.69
C GLY A 536 -18.63 -3.49 41.11
N ILE A 537 -17.64 -2.82 41.68
CA ILE A 537 -17.15 -1.53 41.16
C ILE A 537 -16.40 -1.70 39.84
N GLN A 538 -15.55 -2.72 39.68
CA GLN A 538 -14.86 -3.05 38.43
C GLN A 538 -15.84 -3.26 37.27
N GLU A 539 -17.00 -3.85 37.54
CA GLU A 539 -18.05 -4.02 36.55
C GLU A 539 -18.80 -2.69 36.28
N ALA A 540 -19.06 -1.91 37.32
CA ALA A 540 -19.78 -0.65 37.23
C ALA A 540 -19.01 0.43 36.46
N VAL A 541 -17.67 0.50 36.61
CA VAL A 541 -16.82 1.49 35.93
C VAL A 541 -16.78 1.28 34.41
N GLN A 542 -17.20 0.13 33.91
CA GLN A 542 -17.28 -0.11 32.46
C GLN A 542 -18.38 0.71 31.78
N LYS A 543 -19.28 1.34 32.57
CA LYS A 543 -20.39 2.13 32.09
C LYS A 543 -20.56 3.40 32.90
N GLY A 544 -19.94 4.49 32.47
CA GLY A 544 -19.99 5.78 33.11
C GLY A 544 -21.37 6.46 33.04
N PRO A 545 -21.59 7.51 33.86
CA PRO A 545 -22.90 8.16 34.06
C PRO A 545 -23.31 9.12 32.94
N LEU A 546 -22.37 9.65 32.12
CA LEU A 546 -22.66 10.65 31.09
C LEU A 546 -23.16 10.03 29.79
N ALA A 547 -22.34 9.25 29.16
CA ALA A 547 -22.63 8.64 27.87
C ALA A 547 -22.41 7.12 27.85
N GLY A 548 -22.06 6.54 29.01
CA GLY A 548 -21.88 5.11 29.18
C GLY A 548 -20.51 4.62 28.72
N TYR A 549 -19.52 5.49 28.61
CA TYR A 549 -18.14 5.12 28.33
C TYR A 549 -17.43 4.62 29.60
N PRO A 550 -16.38 3.79 29.48
CA PRO A 550 -15.62 3.36 30.64
C PRO A 550 -15.05 4.53 31.45
N MET A 551 -15.10 4.40 32.76
CA MET A 551 -14.51 5.39 33.67
C MET A 551 -13.05 5.03 33.97
N VAL A 552 -12.21 6.06 34.05
CA VAL A 552 -10.79 5.95 34.37
C VAL A 552 -10.41 6.89 35.52
N GLY A 553 -9.25 6.62 36.14
CA GLY A 553 -8.73 7.47 37.20
C GLY A 553 -9.64 7.55 38.41
N LEU A 554 -10.16 6.43 38.89
CA LEU A 554 -11.08 6.32 40.03
C LEU A 554 -10.48 5.55 41.19
N LYS A 555 -10.48 6.12 42.36
CA LYS A 555 -10.26 5.41 43.64
C LYS A 555 -11.57 5.20 44.35
N ALA A 556 -11.85 3.94 44.71
CA ALA A 556 -13.02 3.56 45.48
C ALA A 556 -12.59 2.98 46.83
N THR A 557 -13.02 3.59 47.92
CA THR A 557 -12.70 3.17 49.29
C THR A 557 -13.95 2.70 49.99
N LEU A 558 -14.01 1.42 50.33
CA LEU A 558 -15.04 0.86 51.18
C LEU A 558 -14.71 1.23 52.66
N TYR A 559 -15.56 2.01 53.29
CA TYR A 559 -15.23 2.46 54.64
C TYR A 559 -16.25 2.06 55.71
N ASP A 560 -17.49 1.71 55.34
CA ASP A 560 -18.55 1.25 56.29
C ASP A 560 -19.61 0.40 55.58
N GLY A 561 -20.49 -0.20 56.33
CA GLY A 561 -21.61 -1.00 55.82
C GLY A 561 -22.26 -1.82 56.94
N SER A 562 -23.07 -2.77 56.52
CA SER A 562 -23.67 -3.76 57.44
C SER A 562 -23.87 -5.10 56.73
N TYR A 563 -24.02 -6.17 57.51
CA TYR A 563 -24.29 -7.50 56.98
C TYR A 563 -25.39 -8.18 57.77
N HIS A 564 -26.05 -9.15 57.16
CA HIS A 564 -27.01 -10.04 57.77
C HIS A 564 -26.43 -11.45 57.89
N PRO A 565 -26.44 -12.07 59.11
CA PRO A 565 -25.75 -13.34 59.32
C PRO A 565 -26.20 -14.50 58.39
N VAL A 566 -27.44 -14.45 57.91
CA VAL A 566 -28.02 -15.50 57.04
C VAL A 566 -28.17 -15.09 55.60
N ASP A 567 -28.55 -13.83 55.31
CA ASP A 567 -28.95 -13.37 53.96
C ASP A 567 -27.81 -12.67 53.21
N SER A 568 -26.68 -12.40 53.88
CA SER A 568 -25.51 -11.80 53.21
C SER A 568 -24.73 -12.83 52.38
N ASN A 569 -24.49 -12.45 51.12
CA ASN A 569 -23.67 -13.25 50.18
C ASN A 569 -22.91 -12.34 49.25
N GLU A 570 -21.97 -12.91 48.51
CA GLU A 570 -21.12 -12.18 47.56
C GLU A 570 -21.93 -11.41 46.50
N MET A 571 -22.96 -12.04 45.96
CA MET A 571 -23.81 -11.39 44.93
C MET A 571 -24.53 -10.16 45.50
N ALA A 572 -25.03 -10.20 46.75
CA ALA A 572 -25.69 -9.08 47.38
C ALA A 572 -24.75 -7.90 47.60
N PHE A 573 -23.50 -8.15 48.04
CA PHE A 573 -22.50 -7.10 48.21
C PHE A 573 -22.00 -6.54 46.86
N LYS A 574 -21.85 -7.38 45.86
CA LYS A 574 -21.56 -6.93 44.49
C LYS A 574 -22.66 -5.96 43.98
N LEU A 575 -23.91 -6.31 44.12
CA LEU A 575 -25.04 -5.45 43.70
C LEU A 575 -25.14 -4.17 44.55
N ALA A 576 -24.85 -4.25 45.83
CA ALA A 576 -24.82 -3.07 46.73
C ALA A 576 -23.72 -2.08 46.26
N ALA A 577 -22.54 -2.58 45.90
CA ALA A 577 -21.45 -1.77 45.36
C ALA A 577 -21.84 -1.07 44.05
N ILE A 578 -22.51 -1.77 43.16
CA ILE A 578 -23.01 -1.20 41.88
C ILE A 578 -24.05 -0.11 42.14
N LEU A 579 -24.92 -0.29 43.14
CA LEU A 579 -25.91 0.73 43.53
C LEU A 579 -25.24 1.99 44.10
N ALA A 580 -24.23 1.82 44.99
CA ALA A 580 -23.45 2.93 45.53
C ALA A 580 -22.77 3.73 44.41
N PHE A 581 -22.15 3.05 43.44
CA PHE A 581 -21.54 3.69 42.27
C PHE A 581 -22.57 4.50 41.48
N LYS A 582 -23.69 3.92 41.12
CA LYS A 582 -24.77 4.60 40.37
C LYS A 582 -25.32 5.84 41.05
N GLU A 583 -25.39 5.84 42.38
CA GLU A 583 -25.84 6.99 43.17
C GLU A 583 -24.75 8.08 43.22
N ALA A 584 -23.52 7.69 43.40
CA ALA A 584 -22.39 8.61 43.55
C ALA A 584 -22.04 9.38 42.27
N MET A 585 -21.95 8.67 41.14
CA MET A 585 -21.32 9.20 39.92
C MET A 585 -21.96 10.47 39.35
N PRO A 586 -23.29 10.64 39.29
CA PRO A 586 -23.91 11.88 38.81
C PRO A 586 -23.53 13.12 39.66
N ASN A 587 -23.23 12.93 40.93
CA ASN A 587 -22.89 13.98 41.90
C ASN A 587 -21.38 14.29 41.96
N ALA A 588 -20.58 13.50 41.30
CA ALA A 588 -19.11 13.57 41.32
C ALA A 588 -18.53 14.54 40.28
N ASN A 589 -19.36 15.38 39.65
CA ASN A 589 -18.96 16.24 38.52
C ASN A 589 -18.25 15.46 37.42
N PRO A 590 -18.91 14.49 36.79
CA PRO A 590 -18.29 13.66 35.75
C PRO A 590 -18.00 14.49 34.50
N THR A 591 -16.92 14.12 33.80
CA THR A 591 -16.47 14.76 32.54
C THR A 591 -16.07 13.71 31.50
N LEU A 592 -16.23 14.05 30.21
CA LEU A 592 -15.86 13.22 29.10
C LEU A 592 -14.38 13.46 28.73
N LEU A 593 -13.67 12.36 28.45
CA LEU A 593 -12.31 12.38 27.94
C LEU A 593 -12.29 11.88 26.49
N GLU A 594 -11.51 12.56 25.65
CA GLU A 594 -11.26 12.17 24.27
C GLU A 594 -9.80 11.76 24.06
N PRO A 595 -9.52 10.80 23.15
CA PRO A 595 -8.16 10.42 22.82
C PRO A 595 -7.51 11.52 21.99
N ILE A 596 -6.30 11.92 22.37
CA ILE A 596 -5.44 12.85 21.66
C ILE A 596 -4.35 12.07 20.95
N GLY A 597 -4.13 12.39 19.69
CA GLY A 597 -3.08 11.80 18.86
C GLY A 597 -1.96 12.80 18.54
N ALA A 598 -0.74 12.30 18.47
CA ALA A 598 0.39 13.00 17.86
C ALA A 598 0.30 12.82 16.34
N LEU A 599 0.13 13.92 15.64
CA LEU A 599 0.03 13.97 14.20
C LEU A 599 1.34 14.53 13.63
N THR A 600 1.91 13.83 12.68
CA THR A 600 3.04 14.34 11.88
C THR A 600 2.62 14.38 10.43
N VAL A 601 2.61 15.57 9.83
CA VAL A 601 2.21 15.78 8.43
C VAL A 601 3.41 16.26 7.63
N THR A 602 3.69 15.60 6.51
CA THR A 602 4.74 16.02 5.57
C THR A 602 4.09 16.50 4.29
N VAL A 603 4.34 17.76 3.94
CA VAL A 603 3.76 18.41 2.74
C VAL A 603 4.78 19.32 2.08
N PRO A 604 4.70 19.55 0.74
CA PRO A 604 5.43 20.65 0.09
C PRO A 604 5.08 22.00 0.73
N ASP A 605 6.05 22.90 0.78
CA ASP A 605 5.92 24.22 1.43
C ASP A 605 4.69 25.02 0.98
N SER A 606 4.30 24.88 -0.29
CA SER A 606 3.13 25.57 -0.86
C SER A 606 1.79 25.19 -0.19
N TYR A 607 1.71 24.03 0.49
CA TYR A 607 0.49 23.56 1.15
C TYR A 607 0.48 23.74 2.67
N VAL A 608 1.54 24.25 3.26
CA VAL A 608 1.65 24.43 4.73
C VAL A 608 0.51 25.28 5.27
N GLY A 609 0.17 26.39 4.59
CA GLY A 609 -0.92 27.27 5.00
C GLY A 609 -2.28 26.58 5.03
N ASP A 610 -2.59 25.78 4.02
CA ASP A 610 -3.86 25.04 3.92
C ASP A 610 -3.96 23.97 5.03
N VAL A 611 -2.87 23.24 5.28
CA VAL A 611 -2.81 22.24 6.35
C VAL A 611 -2.97 22.87 7.72
N MET A 612 -2.30 23.99 7.98
CA MET A 612 -2.43 24.71 9.26
C MET A 612 -3.85 25.25 9.48
N GLY A 613 -4.49 25.75 8.42
CA GLY A 613 -5.89 26.18 8.46
C GLY A 613 -6.86 25.04 8.76
N ASP A 614 -6.64 23.88 8.17
CA ASP A 614 -7.43 22.68 8.42
C ASP A 614 -7.23 22.12 9.83
N LEU A 615 -5.99 22.05 10.31
CA LEU A 615 -5.68 21.62 11.68
C LEU A 615 -6.38 22.51 12.72
N SER A 616 -6.44 23.81 12.50
CA SER A 616 -7.15 24.74 13.39
C SER A 616 -8.64 24.45 13.45
N LYS A 617 -9.27 24.07 12.32
CA LYS A 617 -10.69 23.66 12.29
C LYS A 617 -10.92 22.36 13.06
N ARG A 618 -9.93 21.45 13.08
CA ARG A 618 -9.96 20.17 13.80
C ARG A 618 -9.52 20.26 15.26
N ARG A 619 -9.45 21.47 15.81
CA ARG A 619 -8.95 21.72 17.17
C ARG A 619 -7.50 21.25 17.39
N GLY A 620 -6.74 21.14 16.31
CA GLY A 620 -5.33 20.75 16.37
C GLY A 620 -4.47 21.82 17.01
N ARG A 621 -3.47 21.38 17.76
CA ARG A 621 -2.47 22.25 18.40
C ARG A 621 -1.13 22.01 17.73
N PRO A 622 -0.64 22.93 16.86
CA PRO A 622 0.69 22.82 16.29
C PRO A 622 1.76 22.83 17.38
N MET A 623 2.71 21.91 17.28
CA MET A 623 3.81 21.76 18.23
C MET A 623 5.15 22.23 17.63
N GLY A 624 5.30 22.08 16.31
CA GLY A 624 6.51 22.47 15.61
C GLY A 624 6.41 22.30 14.10
N MET A 625 7.36 22.91 13.40
CA MET A 625 7.55 22.73 11.95
C MET A 625 9.05 22.67 11.67
N SER A 626 9.46 21.77 10.79
CA SER A 626 10.85 21.61 10.35
C SER A 626 10.91 21.24 8.87
N PRO A 627 11.92 21.70 8.11
CA PRO A 627 12.12 21.23 6.75
C PRO A 627 12.64 19.79 6.77
N ASP A 628 12.25 19.01 5.77
CA ASP A 628 12.89 17.72 5.49
C ASP A 628 14.05 17.89 4.48
N HIS A 629 14.73 16.78 4.14
CA HIS A 629 15.83 16.76 3.18
C HIS A 629 15.36 16.83 1.70
N GLU A 630 14.06 16.77 1.46
CA GLU A 630 13.45 16.67 0.12
C GLU A 630 12.72 17.97 -0.29
N GLY A 631 12.82 19.04 0.51
CA GLY A 631 12.15 20.31 0.24
C GLY A 631 10.67 20.33 0.64
N ASN A 632 10.27 19.47 1.59
CA ASN A 632 8.97 19.52 2.23
C ASN A 632 9.08 20.09 3.64
N THR A 633 7.96 20.53 4.18
CA THR A 633 7.82 20.88 5.60
C THR A 633 7.12 19.74 6.34
N VAL A 634 7.72 19.33 7.46
CA VAL A 634 7.15 18.42 8.44
C VAL A 634 6.46 19.25 9.52
N ILE A 635 5.16 19.05 9.70
CA ILE A 635 4.32 19.70 10.70
C ILE A 635 4.00 18.70 11.79
N GLU A 636 4.35 19.01 13.03
CA GLU A 636 3.99 18.24 14.20
C GLU A 636 2.85 18.93 14.94
N ALA A 637 1.82 18.18 15.31
CA ALA A 637 0.66 18.69 16.02
C ALA A 637 0.05 17.62 16.93
N GLU A 638 -0.65 18.08 17.98
CA GLU A 638 -1.56 17.24 18.73
C GLU A 638 -3.00 17.50 18.31
N VAL A 639 -3.75 16.44 18.06
CA VAL A 639 -5.11 16.54 17.54
C VAL A 639 -6.06 15.60 18.28
N PRO A 640 -7.32 16.00 18.52
CA PRO A 640 -8.34 15.06 18.96
C PRO A 640 -8.60 14.02 17.88
N MET A 641 -8.43 12.73 18.21
CA MET A 641 -8.62 11.66 17.23
C MET A 641 -10.05 11.59 16.70
N ALA A 642 -11.01 12.10 17.45
CA ALA A 642 -12.40 12.24 17.02
C ALA A 642 -12.60 13.12 15.77
N GLU A 643 -11.69 14.07 15.53
CA GLU A 643 -11.76 14.99 14.38
C GLU A 643 -10.99 14.46 13.14
N MET A 644 -10.40 13.28 13.23
CA MET A 644 -9.46 12.78 12.23
C MET A 644 -10.03 11.72 11.30
N SER A 645 -11.29 11.34 11.42
CA SER A 645 -11.91 10.24 10.65
C SER A 645 -11.84 10.43 9.12
N SER A 646 -11.95 11.66 8.63
CA SER A 646 -11.87 12.00 7.20
C SER A 646 -10.51 12.54 6.76
N TYR A 647 -9.55 12.68 7.68
CA TYR A 647 -8.33 13.46 7.43
C TYR A 647 -7.51 12.95 6.26
N ALA A 648 -7.43 11.63 6.06
CA ALA A 648 -6.70 11.04 4.92
C ALA A 648 -7.25 11.54 3.57
N ILE A 649 -8.57 11.61 3.44
CA ILE A 649 -9.24 12.08 2.22
C ILE A 649 -9.05 13.60 2.06
N ASP A 650 -9.26 14.34 3.14
CA ASP A 650 -9.16 15.80 3.13
C ASP A 650 -7.74 16.28 2.86
N LEU A 651 -6.72 15.62 3.44
CA LEU A 651 -5.31 15.92 3.15
C LEU A 651 -4.95 15.67 1.69
N ARG A 652 -5.43 14.56 1.11
CA ARG A 652 -5.25 14.28 -0.33
C ARG A 652 -5.87 15.36 -1.21
N ALA A 653 -7.08 15.78 -0.88
CA ALA A 653 -7.79 16.81 -1.63
C ALA A 653 -7.05 18.14 -1.58
N MET A 654 -6.64 18.61 -0.39
CA MET A 654 -5.98 19.90 -0.23
C MET A 654 -4.54 19.94 -0.76
N THR A 655 -3.84 18.81 -0.78
CA THR A 655 -2.42 18.72 -1.21
C THR A 655 -2.25 18.09 -2.60
N GLN A 656 -3.34 17.85 -3.32
CA GLN A 656 -3.31 17.11 -4.59
C GLN A 656 -2.56 15.77 -4.46
N ALA A 657 -2.79 15.05 -3.35
CA ALA A 657 -2.16 13.79 -2.98
C ALA A 657 -0.63 13.84 -2.76
N ARG A 658 -0.04 15.03 -2.56
CA ARG A 658 1.39 15.19 -2.23
C ARG A 658 1.66 15.07 -0.74
N GLY A 659 0.65 15.30 0.12
CA GLY A 659 0.78 15.19 1.56
C GLY A 659 0.72 13.74 2.06
N SER A 660 1.46 13.47 3.13
CA SER A 660 1.38 12.23 3.90
C SER A 660 1.33 12.54 5.39
N PHE A 661 0.82 11.63 6.18
CA PHE A 661 0.77 11.81 7.63
C PHE A 661 0.89 10.49 8.39
N THR A 662 1.28 10.61 9.65
CA THR A 662 1.17 9.57 10.67
C THR A 662 0.39 10.12 11.86
N LEU A 663 -0.38 9.26 12.51
CA LEU A 663 -1.19 9.61 13.69
C LEU A 663 -1.05 8.50 14.73
N GLU A 664 -0.52 8.83 15.90
CA GLU A 664 -0.29 7.91 17.00
C GLU A 664 -1.01 8.39 18.26
N PHE A 665 -1.66 7.48 18.98
CA PHE A 665 -2.30 7.80 20.25
C PHE A 665 -1.25 8.22 21.29
N VAL A 666 -1.54 9.30 22.04
CA VAL A 666 -0.66 9.81 23.10
C VAL A 666 -1.30 9.67 24.48
N ARG A 667 -2.47 10.27 24.67
CA ARG A 667 -3.16 10.33 25.96
C ARG A 667 -4.62 10.69 25.81
N TYR A 668 -5.35 10.63 26.91
CA TYR A 668 -6.70 11.17 27.02
C TYR A 668 -6.68 12.59 27.60
N GLU A 669 -7.50 13.48 27.08
CA GLU A 669 -7.75 14.83 27.61
C GLU A 669 -9.25 15.11 27.72
N GLU A 670 -9.60 16.07 28.58
CA GLU A 670 -11.00 16.49 28.73
C GLU A 670 -11.55 17.12 27.46
N VAL A 671 -12.72 16.68 27.05
CA VAL A 671 -13.45 17.31 25.95
C VAL A 671 -13.91 18.71 26.40
N PRO A 672 -13.62 19.78 25.66
CA PRO A 672 -14.14 21.11 25.98
C PRO A 672 -15.67 21.09 26.10
N LYS A 673 -16.21 21.80 27.09
CA LYS A 673 -17.66 21.80 27.34
C LYS A 673 -18.52 22.12 26.12
N ALA A 674 -18.07 23.01 25.27
CA ALA A 674 -18.74 23.38 24.03
C ALA A 674 -18.80 22.22 23.00
N ASN A 675 -17.96 21.21 23.12
CA ASN A 675 -17.84 20.07 22.21
C ASN A 675 -18.36 18.76 22.80
N GLN A 676 -18.79 18.76 24.08
CA GLN A 676 -19.44 17.60 24.69
C GLN A 676 -20.83 17.44 24.08
N ARG A 677 -20.93 16.60 23.04
CA ARG A 677 -22.21 16.14 22.50
C ARG A 677 -22.60 14.91 23.27
N LEU A 678 -23.45 15.11 24.31
CA LEU A 678 -24.03 14.07 25.15
C LEU A 678 -25.29 13.51 24.51
#